data_49be7e766a571ab2edcb3af7c2fbf22e
#
_entry.id   49be7e766a571ab2edcb3af7c2fbf22e
#
_cell.length_a   1.000
_cell.length_b   1.000
_cell.length_c   1.000
_cell.angle_alpha   90.00
_cell.angle_beta   90.00
_cell.angle_gamma   90.00
#
_symmetry.space_group_name_H-M   'P 1'
#
loop_
_entity.id
_entity.type
_entity.pdbx_description
1 polymer ?
#
loop_
_entity_poly.entity_id
_entity_poly.type
_entity_poly.pdbx_seq_one_letter_code
_entity_poly.pdbx_strand_id
1 'polypeptide(L)'
;MAKSDDTIVMPALGHPFQLGMLYDCRRDDLIPGITLWDLETLQNHIDSKPQSKTEFQIIASDSTEDKASALNVTASLKASFLSGLVEVNGSAEYLSDTKTSKHQARVSLQYSTTTQFKQLTMKHLGRQNVSYPEVFDQRTATHVVTAVLYGAQAFFVFDQDVDSSENVQKIQGNLQGMIKKIPKISIKGEGALKMDDQEKAHAEKLSCKFYGDFALENNPATYQEAMKIYSTLPKLLGDKGEKAVPVRVWLYPLSKLNSKAAQLVREISIALILDIQTTLEQLTEIDMRCNDMVKSPIASTFPEIERKIQQFKDLCKQHRQTFQEQLARLLPSIRGGGKEEGALVDILSCKNHSPFNTLRLNEFLDIKEREMNYVNYFLSAPSNVEVVSSQSKLDKIRLDPGLEFIVSFTFTSLHEEEPYLSDLKQWLHTQLIKETYDPASATSVSDKPESKMWFEEKEILEKARKSKKSLSNFVRVNESNGKTRFVVASVPDKDNPGTSIYLYEDGELVSTNFEPPSKPLPPLIDGIRHDRVQLTFKPAAYGRAAISGYRAEYRIAGQENWTAVNVNNEQETFTVTGLCPNTEYQFRYAAVSKPGLSESSDVSDTVKTLPTSPPGKPGVAFVDSSAIALTWQSPSVTGDGVSIREYKVEYKEEAGDTSQERKDKWLERRTEKRTEFCTIGELRPQTSYRVRVSAVCADGAVSDPSKEILISTEKKGNLILDPDTAHPELVLSEDRKSVRRGHKSQILSDSPERFNYLRCVLGSEWFTSGKHSWQVKVEGGPAGNWAVGVARQSVQRKGKVAFTLKEGVWAVLQWGSGSDYRASTSPVTRLSLSREPSRIQVSLDYEGGLVAFHYADDLTPIFTFPQASFKGEKIFPFFWVWGTGFQLSLHP
;
A
#
# COMPACT_ATOMS: atom_id res chain seq x y z
N MET A 1 -30.28 -37.88 51.51
CA MET A 1 -30.43 -39.27 51.07
C MET A 1 -31.90 -39.58 51.19
N ALA A 2 -32.64 -39.59 50.07
CA ALA A 2 -33.97 -40.21 50.06
C ALA A 2 -33.78 -41.69 50.31
N LYS A 3 -34.51 -42.22 51.27
CA LYS A 3 -34.48 -43.67 51.52
C LYS A 3 -35.10 -44.37 50.33
N SER A 4 -34.53 -45.48 49.88
CA SER A 4 -34.99 -46.34 48.78
C SER A 4 -36.44 -46.77 48.89
N ASP A 5 -37.05 -46.51 50.02
CA ASP A 5 -38.44 -46.86 50.42
C ASP A 5 -39.45 -45.73 50.37
N ASP A 6 -39.07 -44.53 49.91
CA ASP A 6 -39.99 -43.39 49.84
C ASP A 6 -40.74 -43.38 48.49
N THR A 7 -42.00 -42.93 48.51
CA THR A 7 -42.77 -42.66 47.29
C THR A 7 -42.12 -41.48 46.52
N ILE A 8 -41.86 -41.69 45.24
CA ILE A 8 -41.27 -40.65 44.38
C ILE A 8 -42.39 -39.85 43.71
N VAL A 9 -42.30 -38.56 43.79
CA VAL A 9 -43.16 -37.61 43.03
C VAL A 9 -42.36 -36.97 41.95
N MET A 10 -42.78 -37.08 40.70
CA MET A 10 -42.05 -36.57 39.55
C MET A 10 -43.00 -36.02 38.47
N PRO A 11 -42.49 -35.11 37.59
CA PRO A 11 -43.25 -34.67 36.42
C PRO A 11 -43.39 -35.83 35.44
N ALA A 12 -44.46 -35.85 34.67
CA ALA A 12 -44.72 -36.89 33.67
C ALA A 12 -43.91 -36.73 32.41
N LEU A 13 -43.40 -35.57 32.12
CA LEU A 13 -42.55 -35.21 30.93
C LEU A 13 -43.15 -35.67 29.60
N GLY A 14 -44.45 -35.64 29.43
CA GLY A 14 -45.16 -36.07 28.22
C GLY A 14 -45.36 -37.55 28.05
N HIS A 15 -44.97 -38.34 29.05
CA HIS A 15 -45.23 -39.79 29.03
C HIS A 15 -46.68 -40.11 29.37
N PRO A 16 -47.30 -41.16 28.79
CA PRO A 16 -48.68 -41.49 28.93
C PRO A 16 -48.92 -42.37 30.21
N PHE A 17 -48.57 -41.83 31.36
CA PHE A 17 -48.79 -42.55 32.64
C PHE A 17 -50.25 -42.82 32.92
N GLN A 18 -50.49 -44.08 33.37
CA GLN A 18 -51.79 -44.48 33.88
C GLN A 18 -51.62 -45.14 35.24
N LEU A 19 -52.65 -45.12 36.05
CA LEU A 19 -52.66 -45.79 37.34
C LEU A 19 -52.38 -47.29 37.14
N GLY A 20 -51.56 -47.84 38.01
CA GLY A 20 -51.13 -49.26 37.95
C GLY A 20 -49.98 -49.55 37.01
N MET A 21 -49.53 -48.66 36.17
CA MET A 21 -48.35 -48.81 35.31
C MET A 21 -47.09 -49.00 36.14
N LEU A 22 -46.16 -49.81 35.62
CA LEU A 22 -44.90 -50.07 36.26
C LEU A 22 -43.82 -49.13 35.71
N TYR A 23 -42.84 -48.84 36.58
CA TYR A 23 -41.78 -47.88 36.28
C TYR A 23 -40.44 -48.41 36.83
N ASP A 24 -39.38 -48.24 36.03
CA ASP A 24 -38.03 -48.53 36.48
C ASP A 24 -37.24 -47.23 36.75
N CYS A 25 -37.10 -46.86 38.02
CA CYS A 25 -36.37 -45.67 38.43
C CYS A 25 -34.85 -45.73 38.20
N ARG A 26 -34.30 -46.87 37.90
CA ARG A 26 -32.87 -47.01 37.57
C ARG A 26 -32.58 -46.41 36.20
N ARG A 27 -33.50 -46.62 35.23
CA ARG A 27 -33.42 -46.12 33.84
C ARG A 27 -34.36 -44.94 33.57
N ASP A 28 -35.26 -44.66 34.54
CA ASP A 28 -36.38 -43.72 34.37
C ASP A 28 -37.23 -44.07 33.15
N ASP A 29 -37.63 -45.36 33.08
CA ASP A 29 -38.36 -45.93 31.95
C ASP A 29 -39.76 -46.43 32.43
N LEU A 30 -40.78 -46.05 31.66
CA LEU A 30 -42.13 -46.55 31.84
C LEU A 30 -42.29 -47.91 31.17
N ILE A 31 -42.79 -48.90 31.90
CA ILE A 31 -42.96 -50.26 31.41
C ILE A 31 -44.41 -50.44 30.99
N PRO A 32 -44.76 -50.34 29.71
CA PRO A 32 -46.12 -50.45 29.24
C PRO A 32 -46.57 -51.93 29.17
N GLY A 33 -47.86 -52.16 29.33
CA GLY A 33 -48.48 -53.46 29.07
C GLY A 33 -48.33 -54.49 30.20
N ILE A 34 -47.61 -54.15 31.29
CA ILE A 34 -47.44 -55.02 32.46
C ILE A 34 -47.99 -54.27 33.68
N THR A 35 -48.82 -54.91 34.47
CA THR A 35 -49.41 -54.32 35.67
C THR A 35 -49.46 -55.39 36.76
N LEU A 36 -49.58 -54.94 38.04
CA LEU A 36 -49.75 -55.78 39.19
C LEU A 36 -51.19 -56.22 39.37
N TRP A 37 -52.13 -55.54 38.78
CA TRP A 37 -53.57 -55.76 38.96
C TRP A 37 -54.28 -55.94 37.64
N ASP A 38 -55.38 -56.75 37.65
CA ASP A 38 -56.21 -56.85 36.47
C ASP A 38 -56.95 -55.54 36.20
N LEU A 39 -57.43 -55.31 34.95
CA LEU A 39 -58.06 -54.12 34.52
C LEU A 39 -59.35 -53.78 35.26
N GLU A 40 -60.15 -54.82 35.57
CA GLU A 40 -61.40 -54.64 36.29
C GLU A 40 -61.18 -54.17 37.75
N THR A 41 -60.22 -54.74 38.43
CA THR A 41 -59.78 -54.34 39.77
C THR A 41 -59.33 -52.90 39.80
N LEU A 42 -58.50 -52.50 38.78
CA LEU A 42 -58.08 -51.10 38.68
C LEU A 42 -59.19 -50.14 38.46
N GLN A 43 -60.11 -50.37 37.52
CA GLN A 43 -61.22 -49.48 37.22
C GLN A 43 -62.19 -49.26 38.39
N ASN A 44 -62.39 -50.29 39.16
CA ASN A 44 -63.34 -50.24 40.28
C ASN A 44 -62.83 -49.56 41.57
N HIS A 45 -61.52 -49.26 41.60
CA HIS A 45 -60.92 -48.74 42.85
C HIS A 45 -60.12 -47.46 42.61
N ILE A 46 -60.51 -46.66 41.62
CA ILE A 46 -59.91 -45.35 41.34
C ILE A 46 -60.75 -44.30 42.07
N ASP A 47 -60.08 -43.45 42.85
CA ASP A 47 -60.65 -42.23 43.43
C ASP A 47 -60.19 -41.05 42.57
N SER A 48 -61.21 -40.23 42.18
CA SER A 48 -60.93 -39.06 41.29
C SER A 48 -61.49 -37.80 41.98
N LYS A 49 -60.65 -36.79 42.13
CA LYS A 49 -60.97 -35.48 42.72
C LYS A 49 -60.63 -34.34 41.80
N PRO A 50 -61.47 -33.31 41.63
CA PRO A 50 -61.17 -32.12 40.98
C PRO A 50 -60.00 -31.38 41.68
N GLN A 51 -59.03 -30.95 40.96
CA GLN A 51 -57.90 -30.14 41.42
C GLN A 51 -57.52 -29.14 40.37
N SER A 52 -58.26 -28.04 40.30
CA SER A 52 -58.09 -27.00 39.31
C SER A 52 -57.17 -25.91 39.86
N LYS A 53 -56.06 -25.68 39.12
CA LYS A 53 -55.09 -24.58 39.34
C LYS A 53 -54.55 -24.11 38.04
N THR A 54 -54.53 -22.82 37.84
CA THR A 54 -53.89 -22.21 36.65
C THR A 54 -52.84 -21.21 37.08
N GLU A 55 -51.66 -21.32 36.52
CA GLU A 55 -50.53 -20.47 36.83
C GLU A 55 -49.82 -20.06 35.54
N PHE A 56 -49.12 -18.93 35.56
CA PHE A 56 -48.20 -18.56 34.51
C PHE A 56 -46.86 -18.07 35.11
N GLN A 57 -45.82 -18.27 34.39
CA GLN A 57 -44.49 -17.86 34.79
C GLN A 57 -43.72 -17.32 33.57
N ILE A 58 -42.88 -16.34 33.80
CA ILE A 58 -41.96 -15.81 32.78
C ILE A 58 -40.56 -16.25 33.14
N ILE A 59 -39.86 -16.86 32.16
CA ILE A 59 -38.53 -17.41 32.31
C ILE A 59 -37.60 -16.62 31.37
N ALA A 60 -36.71 -15.83 31.94
CA ALA A 60 -35.73 -15.02 31.17
C ALA A 60 -34.40 -15.71 30.98
N SER A 61 -34.15 -16.81 31.66
CA SER A 61 -32.95 -17.63 31.56
C SER A 61 -33.15 -18.82 30.62
N ASP A 62 -32.09 -19.21 29.93
CA ASP A 62 -32.05 -20.43 29.08
C ASP A 62 -31.26 -21.58 29.76
N SER A 63 -30.96 -21.48 31.05
CA SER A 63 -30.21 -22.51 31.77
C SER A 63 -31.05 -23.78 31.94
N THR A 64 -30.38 -24.90 31.92
CA THR A 64 -30.98 -26.21 32.19
C THR A 64 -31.65 -26.21 33.58
N GLU A 65 -31.06 -25.55 34.58
CA GLU A 65 -31.56 -25.46 35.91
C GLU A 65 -32.93 -24.78 35.97
N ASP A 66 -33.08 -23.63 35.35
CA ASP A 66 -34.33 -22.86 35.34
C ASP A 66 -35.44 -23.58 34.55
N LYS A 67 -35.09 -24.20 33.44
CA LYS A 67 -36.02 -25.03 32.66
C LYS A 67 -36.48 -26.26 33.43
N ALA A 68 -35.55 -26.96 34.09
CA ALA A 68 -35.86 -28.10 34.95
C ALA A 68 -36.76 -27.68 36.13
N SER A 69 -36.46 -26.55 36.75
CA SER A 69 -37.26 -25.97 37.82
C SER A 69 -38.68 -25.62 37.38
N ALA A 70 -38.83 -25.04 36.20
CA ALA A 70 -40.14 -24.72 35.61
C ALA A 70 -41.04 -25.94 35.39
N LEU A 71 -40.45 -27.10 35.10
CA LEU A 71 -41.11 -28.37 34.89
C LEU A 71 -41.15 -29.25 36.16
N ASN A 72 -40.64 -28.76 37.27
CA ASN A 72 -40.49 -29.49 38.52
C ASN A 72 -39.68 -30.79 38.41
N VAL A 73 -38.64 -30.79 37.56
CA VAL A 73 -37.77 -31.94 37.38
C VAL A 73 -36.81 -32.06 38.58
N THR A 74 -36.82 -33.23 39.20
CA THR A 74 -35.90 -33.58 40.31
C THR A 74 -34.47 -33.73 39.84
N ALA A 75 -33.49 -33.59 40.73
CA ALA A 75 -32.09 -33.79 40.42
C ALA A 75 -31.79 -35.15 39.76
N SER A 76 -32.38 -36.22 40.30
CA SER A 76 -32.20 -37.55 39.74
C SER A 76 -32.76 -37.68 38.32
N LEU A 77 -33.97 -37.19 38.08
CA LEU A 77 -34.57 -37.21 36.75
C LEU A 77 -33.82 -36.30 35.77
N LYS A 78 -33.28 -35.19 36.26
CA LYS A 78 -32.40 -34.31 35.45
C LYS A 78 -31.15 -35.05 35.00
N ALA A 79 -30.52 -35.86 35.84
CA ALA A 79 -29.37 -36.69 35.42
C ALA A 79 -29.75 -37.68 34.31
N SER A 80 -30.91 -38.28 34.38
CA SER A 80 -31.40 -39.19 33.32
C SER A 80 -31.71 -38.46 32.03
N PHE A 81 -32.26 -37.25 32.11
CA PHE A 81 -32.48 -36.38 30.96
C PHE A 81 -31.13 -35.98 30.30
N LEU A 82 -30.21 -35.48 31.10
CA LEU A 82 -28.88 -35.04 30.61
C LEU A 82 -28.09 -36.17 29.97
N SER A 83 -28.27 -37.38 30.42
CA SER A 83 -27.60 -38.57 29.82
C SER A 83 -28.32 -39.15 28.59
N GLY A 84 -29.52 -38.63 28.29
CA GLY A 84 -30.33 -39.17 27.17
C GLY A 84 -31.10 -40.42 27.49
N LEU A 85 -31.23 -40.83 28.76
CA LEU A 85 -32.05 -41.98 29.19
C LEU A 85 -33.54 -41.69 29.08
N VAL A 86 -33.96 -40.44 29.28
CA VAL A 86 -35.33 -40.02 29.24
C VAL A 86 -35.62 -39.20 28.02
N GLU A 87 -36.58 -39.63 27.23
CA GLU A 87 -37.14 -38.81 26.16
C GLU A 87 -38.21 -37.90 26.75
N VAL A 88 -38.28 -36.69 26.22
CA VAL A 88 -39.26 -35.67 26.63
C VAL A 88 -40.18 -35.40 25.46
N ASN A 89 -41.48 -35.23 25.76
CA ASN A 89 -42.51 -35.00 24.76
C ASN A 89 -43.44 -33.88 25.19
N GLY A 90 -44.20 -33.30 24.25
CA GLY A 90 -45.20 -32.26 24.54
C GLY A 90 -44.55 -31.01 25.13
N SER A 91 -45.08 -30.53 26.25
CA SER A 91 -44.53 -29.34 26.93
C SER A 91 -43.09 -29.56 27.43
N ALA A 92 -42.71 -30.76 27.74
CA ALA A 92 -41.39 -31.11 28.26
C ALA A 92 -40.26 -31.03 27.20
N GLU A 93 -40.59 -31.01 25.92
CA GLU A 93 -39.61 -30.75 24.85
C GLU A 93 -38.89 -29.40 25.02
N TYR A 94 -39.48 -28.46 25.80
CA TYR A 94 -38.87 -27.21 26.19
C TYR A 94 -37.51 -27.41 26.89
N LEU A 95 -37.29 -28.51 27.61
CA LEU A 95 -35.98 -28.84 28.20
C LEU A 95 -34.89 -29.02 27.17
N SER A 96 -35.21 -29.52 25.99
CA SER A 96 -34.28 -29.82 24.94
C SER A 96 -34.01 -28.62 24.03
N ASP A 97 -34.87 -27.58 24.09
CA ASP A 97 -34.70 -26.41 23.26
C ASP A 97 -33.66 -25.47 23.89
N THR A 98 -32.63 -25.12 23.09
CA THR A 98 -31.56 -24.21 23.51
C THR A 98 -31.36 -23.10 22.47
N LYS A 99 -30.84 -21.96 22.93
CA LYS A 99 -30.40 -20.92 22.01
C LYS A 99 -29.36 -21.44 21.04
N THR A 100 -29.34 -20.91 19.84
CA THR A 100 -28.37 -21.27 18.78
C THR A 100 -27.28 -20.24 18.60
N SER A 101 -27.40 -19.07 19.24
CA SER A 101 -26.47 -17.96 19.14
C SER A 101 -26.33 -17.24 20.48
N LYS A 102 -25.16 -16.71 20.75
CA LYS A 102 -24.93 -15.80 21.87
C LYS A 102 -25.56 -14.42 21.63
N HIS A 103 -25.79 -14.06 20.38
CA HIS A 103 -26.45 -12.84 19.96
C HIS A 103 -27.97 -12.98 19.81
N GLN A 104 -28.54 -13.73 20.67
CA GLN A 104 -29.97 -14.02 20.71
C GLN A 104 -30.53 -13.72 22.10
N ALA A 105 -31.55 -12.86 22.18
CA ALA A 105 -32.30 -12.64 23.38
C ALA A 105 -33.47 -13.63 23.42
N ARG A 106 -33.72 -14.24 24.58
CA ARG A 106 -34.76 -15.24 24.74
C ARG A 106 -35.55 -14.99 26.02
N VAL A 107 -36.87 -15.03 25.91
CA VAL A 107 -37.78 -15.06 27.05
C VAL A 107 -38.87 -16.08 26.77
N SER A 108 -39.17 -16.91 27.75
CA SER A 108 -40.19 -17.93 27.65
C SER A 108 -41.39 -17.59 28.58
N LEU A 109 -42.60 -17.85 28.12
CA LEU A 109 -43.83 -17.75 28.88
C LEU A 109 -44.36 -19.15 29.10
N GLN A 110 -44.49 -19.54 30.36
CA GLN A 110 -45.09 -20.78 30.73
C GLN A 110 -46.55 -20.56 31.13
N TYR A 111 -47.41 -21.40 30.61
CA TYR A 111 -48.78 -21.58 31.07
C TYR A 111 -48.92 -22.98 31.64
N SER A 112 -49.51 -23.12 32.84
CA SER A 112 -49.70 -24.41 33.50
C SER A 112 -51.11 -24.46 34.09
N THR A 113 -51.82 -25.53 33.84
CA THR A 113 -53.13 -25.77 34.42
C THR A 113 -53.29 -27.24 34.84
N THR A 114 -53.99 -27.45 35.94
CA THR A 114 -54.36 -28.81 36.43
C THR A 114 -55.89 -28.96 36.41
N THR A 115 -56.33 -30.15 36.28
CA THR A 115 -57.77 -30.50 36.19
C THR A 115 -58.23 -31.46 37.24
N GLN A 116 -57.68 -32.66 37.25
CA GLN A 116 -58.11 -33.76 38.13
C GLN A 116 -56.91 -34.48 38.75
N PHE A 117 -57.11 -34.93 39.96
CA PHE A 117 -56.19 -35.85 40.65
C PHE A 117 -56.89 -37.20 40.80
N LYS A 118 -56.21 -38.26 40.25
CA LYS A 118 -56.66 -39.64 40.32
C LYS A 118 -55.70 -40.48 41.14
N GLN A 119 -56.19 -41.33 42.04
CA GLN A 119 -55.38 -42.21 42.87
C GLN A 119 -56.04 -43.56 43.07
N LEU A 120 -55.16 -44.55 43.29
CA LEU A 120 -55.60 -45.87 43.69
C LEU A 120 -56.03 -45.85 45.17
N THR A 121 -57.09 -46.62 45.52
CA THR A 121 -57.55 -46.74 46.89
C THR A 121 -56.59 -47.62 47.70
N MET A 122 -56.60 -47.53 49.02
CA MET A 122 -55.76 -48.23 49.97
C MET A 122 -55.76 -49.78 49.82
N LYS A 123 -56.81 -50.37 49.24
CA LYS A 123 -56.98 -51.82 49.08
C LYS A 123 -55.94 -52.39 48.13
N HIS A 124 -55.34 -51.64 47.18
CA HIS A 124 -54.36 -52.11 46.24
C HIS A 124 -52.98 -52.20 46.83
N LEU A 125 -52.66 -51.50 47.87
CA LEU A 125 -51.32 -51.43 48.46
C LEU A 125 -51.01 -52.64 49.41
N GLY A 126 -51.93 -53.63 49.54
CA GLY A 126 -51.69 -54.84 50.29
C GLY A 126 -51.13 -56.00 49.40
N ARG A 127 -50.16 -56.74 49.92
CA ARG A 127 -49.55 -57.88 49.18
C ARG A 127 -50.59 -58.91 48.76
N GLN A 128 -51.65 -59.09 49.46
CA GLN A 128 -52.71 -60.05 49.20
C GLN A 128 -53.61 -59.70 48.01
N ASN A 129 -53.56 -58.43 47.54
CA ASN A 129 -54.47 -57.98 46.52
C ASN A 129 -53.79 -57.87 45.13
N VAL A 130 -52.57 -58.29 45.01
CA VAL A 130 -51.82 -58.27 43.74
C VAL A 130 -52.28 -59.44 42.85
N SER A 131 -52.73 -59.10 41.62
CA SER A 131 -53.22 -60.13 40.68
C SER A 131 -52.07 -60.89 40.01
N TYR A 132 -50.94 -60.29 39.81
CA TYR A 132 -49.79 -60.81 39.10
C TYR A 132 -48.48 -60.75 39.91
N PRO A 133 -48.30 -61.60 40.95
CA PRO A 133 -47.16 -61.53 41.86
C PRO A 133 -45.81 -61.92 41.19
N GLU A 134 -45.82 -62.65 40.02
CA GLU A 134 -44.65 -62.99 39.22
C GLU A 134 -43.88 -61.73 38.75
N VAL A 135 -44.47 -60.60 38.62
CA VAL A 135 -43.83 -59.32 38.25
C VAL A 135 -42.68 -59.00 39.20
N PHE A 136 -42.79 -59.31 40.47
CA PHE A 136 -41.73 -59.11 41.45
C PHE A 136 -40.47 -59.90 41.17
N ASP A 137 -40.63 -61.08 40.68
CA ASP A 137 -39.50 -62.00 40.36
C ASP A 137 -38.76 -61.56 39.06
N GLN A 138 -39.43 -60.88 38.16
CA GLN A 138 -38.84 -60.44 36.88
C GLN A 138 -37.82 -59.30 37.07
N ARG A 139 -37.87 -58.57 38.15
CA ARG A 139 -36.92 -57.48 38.49
C ARG A 139 -36.75 -56.40 37.42
N THR A 140 -37.77 -56.17 36.60
CA THR A 140 -37.77 -55.21 35.52
C THR A 140 -38.26 -53.85 35.97
N ALA A 141 -39.09 -53.77 36.99
CA ALA A 141 -39.67 -52.58 37.55
C ALA A 141 -39.24 -52.36 39.00
N THR A 142 -39.16 -51.13 39.44
CA THR A 142 -38.87 -50.72 40.80
C THR A 142 -40.08 -50.08 41.52
N HIS A 143 -41.00 -49.48 40.78
CA HIS A 143 -42.13 -48.74 41.29
C HIS A 143 -43.40 -48.98 40.49
N VAL A 144 -44.53 -48.61 41.04
CA VAL A 144 -45.84 -48.65 40.42
C VAL A 144 -46.50 -47.28 40.55
N VAL A 145 -47.20 -46.84 39.50
CA VAL A 145 -47.98 -45.57 39.54
C VAL A 145 -49.22 -45.73 40.41
N THR A 146 -49.27 -44.97 41.49
CA THR A 146 -50.35 -44.97 42.38
C THR A 146 -51.23 -43.75 42.35
N ALA A 147 -50.74 -42.63 41.85
CA ALA A 147 -51.51 -41.42 41.65
C ALA A 147 -51.03 -40.62 40.45
N VAL A 148 -51.93 -39.92 39.81
CA VAL A 148 -51.64 -39.09 38.63
C VAL A 148 -52.43 -37.77 38.79
N LEU A 149 -51.73 -36.67 38.62
CA LEU A 149 -52.33 -35.37 38.46
C LEU A 149 -52.39 -35.03 36.97
N TYR A 150 -53.57 -34.75 36.49
CA TYR A 150 -53.86 -34.40 35.11
C TYR A 150 -53.93 -32.88 34.91
N GLY A 151 -53.53 -32.46 33.79
CA GLY A 151 -53.59 -31.04 33.42
C GLY A 151 -52.94 -30.80 32.03
N ALA A 152 -52.37 -29.67 31.83
CA ALA A 152 -51.59 -29.34 30.66
C ALA A 152 -50.62 -28.16 30.90
N GLN A 153 -49.53 -28.15 30.22
CA GLN A 153 -48.59 -27.05 30.25
C GLN A 153 -48.27 -26.61 28.81
N ALA A 154 -47.86 -25.35 28.66
CA ALA A 154 -47.43 -24.77 27.42
C ALA A 154 -46.28 -23.78 27.67
N PHE A 155 -45.30 -23.82 26.80
CA PHE A 155 -44.20 -22.89 26.77
C PHE A 155 -44.19 -22.17 25.43
N PHE A 156 -44.27 -20.85 25.50
CA PHE A 156 -44.06 -19.96 24.36
C PHE A 156 -42.65 -19.40 24.48
N VAL A 157 -41.76 -19.81 23.58
CA VAL A 157 -40.37 -19.40 23.58
C VAL A 157 -40.18 -18.29 22.53
N PHE A 158 -39.92 -17.09 23.01
CA PHE A 158 -39.73 -15.93 22.17
C PHE A 158 -38.25 -15.65 22.00
N ASP A 159 -37.78 -15.61 20.75
CA ASP A 159 -36.43 -15.32 20.38
C ASP A 159 -36.34 -14.04 19.53
N GLN A 160 -35.34 -13.24 19.78
CA GLN A 160 -34.96 -12.09 18.97
C GLN A 160 -33.47 -12.12 18.70
N ASP A 161 -33.07 -12.08 17.41
CA ASP A 161 -31.70 -11.90 17.02
C ASP A 161 -31.24 -10.46 17.36
N VAL A 162 -30.03 -10.34 17.88
CA VAL A 162 -29.45 -9.09 18.35
C VAL A 162 -28.21 -8.80 17.52
N ASP A 163 -28.13 -7.61 16.94
CA ASP A 163 -26.96 -7.20 16.21
C ASP A 163 -25.75 -7.00 17.14
N SER A 164 -24.56 -7.19 16.62
CA SER A 164 -23.31 -7.08 17.39
C SER A 164 -23.09 -5.69 18.05
N SER A 165 -23.77 -4.67 17.55
CA SER A 165 -23.76 -3.30 18.10
C SER A 165 -24.77 -3.07 19.22
N GLU A 166 -25.71 -3.99 19.43
CA GLU A 166 -26.81 -3.87 20.40
C GLU A 166 -26.49 -4.59 21.71
N ASN A 167 -27.04 -4.08 22.79
CA ASN A 167 -26.90 -4.71 24.11
C ASN A 167 -27.99 -5.79 24.31
N VAL A 168 -27.54 -7.05 24.29
CA VAL A 168 -28.43 -8.23 24.49
C VAL A 168 -29.27 -8.12 25.74
N GLN A 169 -28.70 -7.67 26.86
CA GLN A 169 -29.40 -7.55 28.13
C GLN A 169 -30.55 -6.51 28.08
N LYS A 170 -30.31 -5.40 27.38
CA LYS A 170 -31.32 -4.36 27.21
C LYS A 170 -32.49 -4.87 26.36
N ILE A 171 -32.19 -5.56 25.28
CA ILE A 171 -33.21 -6.15 24.39
C ILE A 171 -33.98 -7.23 25.14
N GLN A 172 -33.30 -8.06 25.91
CA GLN A 172 -33.97 -9.07 26.75
C GLN A 172 -34.88 -8.45 27.79
N GLY A 173 -34.51 -7.35 28.42
CA GLY A 173 -35.36 -6.59 29.33
C GLY A 173 -36.62 -6.05 28.66
N ASN A 174 -36.48 -5.50 27.46
CA ASN A 174 -37.59 -5.02 26.64
C ASN A 174 -38.52 -6.16 26.23
N LEU A 175 -37.96 -7.27 25.78
CA LEU A 175 -38.69 -8.48 25.43
C LEU A 175 -39.48 -9.03 26.62
N GLN A 176 -38.87 -9.11 27.79
CA GLN A 176 -39.55 -9.53 29.04
C GLN A 176 -40.72 -8.60 29.37
N GLY A 177 -40.57 -7.30 29.17
CA GLY A 177 -41.65 -6.32 29.37
C GLY A 177 -42.84 -6.55 28.45
N MET A 178 -42.58 -6.89 27.19
CA MET A 178 -43.63 -7.21 26.23
C MET A 178 -44.36 -8.53 26.56
N ILE A 179 -43.59 -9.55 26.88
CA ILE A 179 -44.16 -10.88 27.20
C ILE A 179 -45.06 -10.83 28.45
N LYS A 180 -44.73 -10.02 29.46
CA LYS A 180 -45.53 -9.81 30.64
C LYS A 180 -46.94 -9.29 30.36
N LYS A 181 -47.18 -8.75 29.21
CA LYS A 181 -48.51 -8.23 28.83
C LYS A 181 -49.45 -9.34 28.35
N ILE A 182 -48.95 -10.45 27.83
CA ILE A 182 -49.77 -11.54 27.25
C ILE A 182 -50.78 -12.11 28.26
N PRO A 183 -50.35 -12.54 29.46
CA PRO A 183 -51.33 -13.05 30.45
C PRO A 183 -52.37 -12.05 30.90
N LYS A 184 -52.03 -10.76 30.90
CA LYS A 184 -52.93 -9.70 31.35
C LYS A 184 -54.07 -9.43 30.37
N ILE A 185 -53.88 -9.71 29.12
CA ILE A 185 -54.87 -9.49 28.07
C ILE A 185 -55.96 -10.55 28.10
N SER A 186 -55.56 -11.80 28.29
CA SER A 186 -56.53 -12.91 28.39
C SER A 186 -57.50 -12.79 29.57
N ILE A 187 -57.12 -12.03 30.58
CA ILE A 187 -57.99 -11.80 31.79
C ILE A 187 -59.04 -10.68 31.55
N LYS A 188 -58.78 -9.73 30.66
CA LYS A 188 -59.57 -8.54 30.45
C LYS A 188 -60.56 -8.59 29.27
N GLY A 189 -60.61 -9.67 28.50
CA GLY A 189 -61.41 -9.77 27.26
C GLY A 189 -60.84 -8.98 26.08
N GLU A 190 -61.36 -9.19 24.92
CA GLU A 190 -60.89 -8.72 23.63
C GLU A 190 -60.77 -7.18 23.48
N GLY A 191 -59.89 -6.58 24.24
CA GLY A 191 -59.42 -5.23 23.99
C GLY A 191 -58.07 -5.30 23.28
N ALA A 192 -58.02 -4.91 22.02
CA ALA A 192 -56.78 -4.80 21.26
C ALA A 192 -55.72 -4.09 22.10
N LEU A 193 -54.60 -4.75 22.29
CA LEU A 193 -53.44 -4.16 22.96
C LEU A 193 -53.05 -2.93 22.15
N LYS A 194 -53.14 -1.76 22.74
CA LYS A 194 -52.54 -0.58 22.15
C LYS A 194 -51.03 -0.70 22.34
N MET A 195 -50.39 -1.30 21.33
CA MET A 195 -48.95 -1.28 21.19
C MET A 195 -48.54 0.06 20.56
N ASP A 196 -47.56 0.70 21.14
CA ASP A 196 -46.90 1.82 20.50
C ASP A 196 -46.12 1.36 19.24
N ASP A 197 -45.68 2.31 18.44
CA ASP A 197 -44.98 1.95 17.19
C ASP A 197 -43.62 1.28 17.42
N GLN A 198 -42.96 1.53 18.56
CA GLN A 198 -41.76 0.84 18.96
C GLN A 198 -42.04 -0.62 19.36
N GLU A 199 -43.06 -0.84 20.10
CA GLU A 199 -43.51 -2.20 20.49
C GLU A 199 -43.92 -3.02 19.27
N LYS A 200 -44.62 -2.43 18.31
CA LYS A 200 -44.96 -3.08 17.02
C LYS A 200 -43.69 -3.48 16.24
N ALA A 201 -42.74 -2.56 16.15
CA ALA A 201 -41.47 -2.82 15.46
C ALA A 201 -40.66 -3.93 16.17
N HIS A 202 -40.70 -3.98 17.51
CA HIS A 202 -40.08 -5.07 18.25
C HIS A 202 -40.82 -6.38 18.06
N ALA A 203 -42.14 -6.38 18.09
CA ALA A 203 -42.97 -7.58 17.91
C ALA A 203 -42.73 -8.25 16.54
N GLU A 204 -42.49 -7.46 15.49
CA GLU A 204 -42.22 -7.97 14.16
C GLU A 204 -40.86 -8.71 14.05
N LYS A 205 -39.92 -8.40 14.94
CA LYS A 205 -38.61 -9.05 15.02
C LYS A 205 -38.60 -10.36 15.82
N LEU A 206 -39.70 -10.65 16.53
CA LEU A 206 -39.79 -11.83 17.40
C LEU A 206 -40.23 -13.06 16.62
N SER A 207 -39.51 -14.14 16.84
CA SER A 207 -39.98 -15.49 16.52
C SER A 207 -40.54 -16.17 17.76
N CYS A 208 -41.51 -17.04 17.57
CA CYS A 208 -42.10 -17.83 18.63
C CYS A 208 -42.01 -19.32 18.29
N LYS A 209 -41.62 -20.11 19.29
CA LYS A 209 -41.75 -21.57 19.27
C LYS A 209 -42.73 -21.96 20.39
N PHE A 210 -43.50 -23.01 20.13
CA PHE A 210 -44.47 -23.51 21.07
C PHE A 210 -44.18 -24.96 21.45
N TYR A 211 -44.09 -25.20 22.72
CA TYR A 211 -44.01 -26.55 23.31
C TYR A 211 -45.17 -26.73 24.29
N GLY A 212 -46.08 -27.59 23.98
CA GLY A 212 -47.28 -27.71 24.80
C GLY A 212 -48.00 -29.04 24.72
N ASP A 213 -48.83 -29.29 25.73
CA ASP A 213 -49.66 -30.45 25.84
C ASP A 213 -51.05 -30.26 25.20
N PHE A 214 -51.20 -29.22 24.44
CA PHE A 214 -52.45 -28.83 23.77
C PHE A 214 -52.42 -29.18 22.30
N ALA A 215 -53.51 -29.69 21.77
CA ALA A 215 -53.68 -29.91 20.34
C ALA A 215 -54.00 -28.60 19.63
N LEU A 216 -53.06 -28.03 18.95
CA LEU A 216 -53.22 -26.82 18.16
C LEU A 216 -53.43 -27.17 16.69
N GLU A 217 -54.21 -26.36 15.96
CA GLU A 217 -54.30 -26.45 14.50
C GLU A 217 -52.97 -26.05 13.84
N ASN A 218 -52.35 -24.95 14.31
CA ASN A 218 -51.06 -24.45 13.88
C ASN A 218 -50.30 -23.92 15.08
N ASN A 219 -48.96 -24.21 15.08
CA ASN A 219 -48.08 -23.62 16.06
C ASN A 219 -47.84 -22.14 15.80
N PRO A 220 -47.85 -21.28 16.83
CA PRO A 220 -47.58 -19.87 16.67
C PRO A 220 -46.12 -19.65 16.29
N ALA A 221 -45.90 -18.77 15.31
CA ALA A 221 -44.58 -18.37 14.88
C ALA A 221 -44.26 -16.90 15.18
N THR A 222 -45.27 -16.11 15.47
CA THR A 222 -45.18 -14.68 15.75
C THR A 222 -45.71 -14.33 17.14
N TYR A 223 -45.35 -13.15 17.61
CA TYR A 223 -45.86 -12.63 18.90
C TYR A 223 -47.39 -12.52 18.91
N GLN A 224 -48.01 -12.05 17.85
CA GLN A 224 -49.48 -11.88 17.74
C GLN A 224 -50.20 -13.22 17.71
N GLU A 225 -49.67 -14.19 16.95
CA GLU A 225 -50.21 -15.55 16.96
C GLU A 225 -50.11 -16.18 18.34
N ALA A 226 -48.98 -15.99 19.06
CA ALA A 226 -48.81 -16.48 20.41
C ALA A 226 -49.83 -15.88 21.39
N MET A 227 -50.09 -14.59 21.33
CA MET A 227 -51.12 -13.92 22.12
C MET A 227 -52.51 -14.51 21.87
N LYS A 228 -52.83 -14.71 20.62
CA LYS A 228 -54.14 -15.27 20.21
C LYS A 228 -54.29 -16.70 20.72
N ILE A 229 -53.27 -17.53 20.58
CA ILE A 229 -53.32 -18.91 21.07
C ILE A 229 -53.38 -18.96 22.60
N TYR A 230 -52.59 -18.15 23.28
CA TYR A 230 -52.59 -18.08 24.74
C TYR A 230 -54.00 -17.87 25.31
N SER A 231 -54.80 -16.97 24.69
CA SER A 231 -56.18 -16.70 25.09
C SER A 231 -57.12 -17.88 24.91
N THR A 232 -56.76 -18.83 24.03
CA THR A 232 -57.61 -19.99 23.73
C THR A 232 -57.30 -21.22 24.57
N LEU A 233 -56.10 -21.26 25.19
CA LEU A 233 -55.61 -22.45 25.90
C LEU A 233 -56.63 -23.07 26.91
N PRO A 234 -57.34 -22.28 27.75
CA PRO A 234 -58.28 -22.87 28.70
C PRO A 234 -59.41 -23.68 28.03
N LYS A 235 -59.81 -23.30 26.82
CA LYS A 235 -60.90 -23.95 26.08
C LYS A 235 -60.45 -25.24 25.38
N LEU A 236 -59.15 -25.42 25.18
CA LEU A 236 -58.60 -26.56 24.42
C LEU A 236 -58.59 -27.88 25.24
N LEU A 237 -58.75 -27.83 26.55
CA LEU A 237 -58.80 -29.03 27.39
C LEU A 237 -60.16 -29.70 27.38
N GLY A 238 -61.17 -29.16 26.75
CA GLY A 238 -62.52 -29.64 26.79
C GLY A 238 -63.33 -29.11 28.04
N ASP A 239 -64.67 -29.20 27.96
CA ASP A 239 -65.57 -28.63 28.98
C ASP A 239 -65.37 -29.26 30.33
N LYS A 240 -64.98 -30.51 30.37
CA LYS A 240 -64.76 -31.31 31.64
C LYS A 240 -63.27 -31.62 31.87
N GLY A 241 -62.33 -31.04 31.07
CA GLY A 241 -60.94 -31.33 31.17
C GLY A 241 -60.53 -32.71 30.61
N GLU A 242 -61.37 -33.31 29.79
CA GLU A 242 -61.19 -34.64 29.24
C GLU A 242 -59.93 -34.80 28.33
N LYS A 243 -59.41 -33.69 27.81
CA LYS A 243 -58.17 -33.65 27.00
C LYS A 243 -56.91 -33.40 27.83
N ALA A 244 -57.01 -33.31 29.13
CA ALA A 244 -55.85 -33.18 30.00
C ALA A 244 -54.94 -34.39 29.92
N VAL A 245 -53.64 -34.17 30.10
CA VAL A 245 -52.59 -35.19 30.08
C VAL A 245 -51.97 -35.32 31.46
N PRO A 246 -51.29 -36.42 31.79
CA PRO A 246 -50.54 -36.54 33.02
C PRO A 246 -49.47 -35.44 33.11
N VAL A 247 -49.46 -34.71 34.22
CA VAL A 247 -48.44 -33.63 34.46
C VAL A 247 -47.53 -34.01 35.63
N ARG A 248 -48.05 -34.79 36.62
CA ARG A 248 -47.29 -35.23 37.75
C ARG A 248 -47.78 -36.63 38.18
N VAL A 249 -46.85 -37.48 38.61
CA VAL A 249 -47.12 -38.88 39.01
C VAL A 249 -46.48 -39.17 40.33
N TRP A 250 -47.13 -40.10 41.08
CA TRP A 250 -46.62 -40.66 42.30
C TRP A 250 -46.25 -42.13 42.06
N LEU A 251 -45.03 -42.46 42.34
CA LEU A 251 -44.45 -43.79 42.16
C LEU A 251 -44.21 -44.46 43.48
N TYR A 252 -44.89 -45.56 43.73
CA TYR A 252 -44.80 -46.33 44.95
C TYR A 252 -43.79 -47.45 44.83
N PRO A 253 -42.84 -47.60 45.78
CA PRO A 253 -41.81 -48.65 45.67
C PRO A 253 -42.38 -50.01 45.75
N LEU A 254 -42.05 -50.89 44.79
CA LEU A 254 -42.44 -52.27 44.78
C LEU A 254 -41.81 -53.09 45.94
N SER A 255 -40.68 -52.64 46.44
CA SER A 255 -40.03 -53.23 47.64
C SER A 255 -40.88 -53.26 48.85
N LYS A 256 -41.83 -52.30 49.01
CA LYS A 256 -42.80 -52.28 50.09
C LYS A 256 -43.91 -53.32 49.95
N LEU A 257 -44.15 -53.81 48.73
CA LEU A 257 -45.10 -54.83 48.43
C LEU A 257 -44.47 -56.21 48.52
N ASN A 258 -43.23 -56.36 48.04
CA ASN A 258 -42.47 -57.59 48.02
C ASN A 258 -40.95 -57.32 48.01
N SER A 259 -40.20 -57.91 48.94
CA SER A 259 -38.76 -57.75 49.09
C SER A 259 -37.95 -58.30 47.94
N LYS A 260 -38.53 -59.13 47.08
CA LYS A 260 -37.86 -59.69 45.86
C LYS A 260 -37.82 -58.73 44.74
N ALA A 261 -38.62 -57.61 44.76
CA ALA A 261 -38.66 -56.61 43.73
C ALA A 261 -37.33 -55.92 43.58
N ALA A 262 -37.07 -55.50 42.35
CA ALA A 262 -35.93 -54.65 42.10
C ALA A 262 -36.00 -53.33 42.84
N GLN A 263 -34.86 -52.80 43.22
CA GLN A 263 -34.79 -51.63 44.07
C GLN A 263 -33.83 -50.56 43.45
N LEU A 264 -34.13 -49.32 43.75
CA LEU A 264 -33.21 -48.24 43.59
C LEU A 264 -32.23 -48.27 44.77
N VAL A 265 -30.96 -48.78 44.51
CA VAL A 265 -29.97 -49.00 45.57
C VAL A 265 -29.23 -47.72 45.93
N ARG A 266 -28.90 -46.87 44.92
CA ARG A 266 -28.16 -45.64 45.10
C ARG A 266 -28.75 -44.52 44.27
N GLU A 267 -28.64 -43.34 44.80
CA GLU A 267 -28.86 -42.10 44.02
C GLU A 267 -27.55 -41.45 43.69
N ILE A 268 -27.54 -40.70 42.57
CA ILE A 268 -26.37 -39.90 42.15
C ILE A 268 -26.32 -38.63 43.01
N SER A 269 -25.13 -38.26 43.48
CA SER A 269 -24.94 -37.05 44.26
C SER A 269 -25.26 -35.81 43.41
N ILE A 270 -25.87 -34.81 44.06
CA ILE A 270 -26.24 -33.54 43.40
C ILE A 270 -24.99 -32.86 42.83
N ALA A 271 -23.85 -32.94 43.50
CA ALA A 271 -22.62 -32.36 43.05
C ALA A 271 -22.17 -32.93 41.68
N LEU A 272 -22.26 -34.26 41.49
CA LEU A 272 -21.92 -34.92 40.21
C LEU A 272 -22.93 -34.57 39.13
N ILE A 273 -24.20 -34.43 39.47
CA ILE A 273 -25.25 -34.03 38.53
C ILE A 273 -25.00 -32.60 38.05
N LEU A 274 -24.59 -31.71 38.93
CA LEU A 274 -24.21 -30.34 38.57
C LEU A 274 -22.95 -30.31 37.68
N ASP A 275 -21.97 -31.18 37.96
CA ASP A 275 -20.78 -31.26 37.12
C ASP A 275 -21.11 -31.76 35.72
N ILE A 276 -21.99 -32.74 35.59
CA ILE A 276 -22.49 -33.23 34.29
C ILE A 276 -23.26 -32.10 33.57
N GLN A 277 -24.14 -31.39 34.26
CA GLN A 277 -24.89 -30.28 33.73
C GLN A 277 -23.94 -29.17 33.20
N THR A 278 -22.99 -28.76 34.04
CA THR A 278 -22.01 -27.70 33.66
C THR A 278 -21.20 -28.10 32.44
N THR A 279 -20.78 -29.37 32.35
CA THR A 279 -20.06 -29.90 31.19
C THR A 279 -20.85 -29.79 29.90
N LEU A 280 -22.15 -30.21 29.96
CA LEU A 280 -23.01 -30.15 28.78
C LEU A 280 -23.40 -28.74 28.39
N GLU A 281 -23.60 -27.86 29.36
CA GLU A 281 -23.87 -26.42 29.12
C GLU A 281 -22.67 -25.73 28.50
N GLN A 282 -21.45 -26.04 28.94
CA GLN A 282 -20.20 -25.53 28.31
C GLN A 282 -20.08 -25.98 26.87
N LEU A 283 -20.41 -27.25 26.54
CA LEU A 283 -20.43 -27.72 25.15
C LEU A 283 -21.51 -27.02 24.32
N THR A 284 -22.65 -26.70 24.90
CA THR A 284 -23.72 -25.90 24.26
C THR A 284 -23.20 -24.48 23.95
N GLU A 285 -22.48 -23.89 24.88
CA GLU A 285 -21.87 -22.57 24.70
C GLU A 285 -20.83 -22.53 23.61
N ILE A 286 -20.01 -23.59 23.53
CA ILE A 286 -19.06 -23.79 22.42
C ILE A 286 -19.79 -23.89 21.08
N ASP A 287 -20.90 -24.65 21.03
CA ASP A 287 -21.70 -24.77 19.80
C ASP A 287 -22.27 -23.43 19.34
N MET A 288 -22.79 -22.64 20.26
CA MET A 288 -23.28 -21.27 19.97
C MET A 288 -22.17 -20.36 19.43
N ARG A 289 -20.98 -20.39 20.04
CA ARG A 289 -19.83 -19.64 19.54
C ARG A 289 -19.45 -20.06 18.12
N CYS A 290 -19.41 -21.36 17.83
CA CYS A 290 -19.15 -21.85 16.50
C CYS A 290 -20.18 -21.35 15.48
N ASN A 291 -21.48 -21.41 15.85
CA ASN A 291 -22.54 -20.90 14.99
C ASN A 291 -22.39 -19.42 14.66
N ASP A 292 -22.05 -18.61 15.65
CA ASP A 292 -21.85 -17.17 15.47
C ASP A 292 -20.63 -16.88 14.58
N MET A 293 -19.54 -17.62 14.79
CA MET A 293 -18.31 -17.48 14.00
C MET A 293 -18.52 -17.90 12.54
N VAL A 294 -19.23 -18.98 12.28
CA VAL A 294 -19.54 -19.44 10.91
C VAL A 294 -20.43 -18.45 10.16
N LYS A 295 -21.34 -17.78 10.84
CA LYS A 295 -22.19 -16.73 10.26
C LYS A 295 -21.47 -15.43 10.00
N SER A 296 -20.24 -15.26 10.46
CA SER A 296 -19.48 -14.03 10.22
C SER A 296 -19.16 -13.86 8.75
N PRO A 297 -19.09 -12.62 8.25
CA PRO A 297 -18.72 -12.35 6.84
C PRO A 297 -17.36 -12.92 6.46
N ILE A 298 -16.42 -12.97 7.41
CA ILE A 298 -15.07 -13.50 7.16
C ILE A 298 -15.08 -15.01 6.91
N ALA A 299 -15.84 -15.75 7.71
CA ALA A 299 -15.96 -17.21 7.53
C ALA A 299 -16.63 -17.53 6.18
N SER A 300 -17.66 -16.78 5.79
CA SER A 300 -18.33 -16.97 4.51
C SER A 300 -17.45 -16.58 3.31
N THR A 301 -16.51 -15.65 3.51
CA THR A 301 -15.57 -15.22 2.49
C THR A 301 -14.44 -16.24 2.27
N PHE A 302 -13.96 -16.86 3.34
CA PHE A 302 -12.87 -17.84 3.29
C PHE A 302 -13.35 -19.20 3.77
N PRO A 303 -13.73 -20.10 2.84
CA PRO A 303 -14.24 -21.43 3.17
C PRO A 303 -13.33 -22.28 4.05
N GLU A 304 -12.03 -22.02 4.04
CA GLU A 304 -11.04 -22.70 4.87
C GLU A 304 -11.29 -22.45 6.36
N ILE A 305 -11.61 -21.23 6.71
CA ILE A 305 -11.92 -20.83 8.10
C ILE A 305 -13.24 -21.48 8.53
N GLU A 306 -14.28 -21.34 7.70
CA GLU A 306 -15.58 -21.95 7.94
C GLU A 306 -15.45 -23.46 8.13
N ARG A 307 -14.74 -24.14 7.26
CA ARG A 307 -14.52 -25.59 7.30
C ARG A 307 -13.86 -26.03 8.62
N LYS A 308 -12.84 -25.31 9.07
CA LYS A 308 -12.14 -25.64 10.34
C LYS A 308 -13.05 -25.48 11.54
N ILE A 309 -13.83 -24.40 11.59
CA ILE A 309 -14.81 -24.17 12.66
C ILE A 309 -15.89 -25.25 12.62
N GLN A 310 -16.41 -25.58 11.45
CA GLN A 310 -17.43 -26.62 11.30
C GLN A 310 -16.89 -28.00 11.70
N GLN A 311 -15.67 -28.34 11.30
CA GLN A 311 -15.01 -29.57 11.71
C GLN A 311 -14.85 -29.65 13.23
N PHE A 312 -14.43 -28.56 13.85
CA PHE A 312 -14.34 -28.46 15.30
C PHE A 312 -15.70 -28.67 15.97
N LYS A 313 -16.73 -28.02 15.46
CA LYS A 313 -18.12 -28.14 15.94
C LYS A 313 -18.60 -29.59 15.85
N ASP A 314 -18.38 -30.23 14.73
CA ASP A 314 -18.78 -31.63 14.53
C ASP A 314 -18.04 -32.58 15.48
N LEU A 315 -16.77 -32.35 15.74
CA LEU A 315 -15.98 -33.08 16.71
C LEU A 315 -16.52 -32.89 18.15
N CYS A 316 -16.87 -31.68 18.52
CA CYS A 316 -17.49 -31.38 19.80
C CYS A 316 -18.85 -32.04 19.93
N LYS A 317 -19.64 -32.10 18.86
CA LYS A 317 -20.92 -32.78 18.83
C LYS A 317 -20.76 -34.30 19.02
N GLN A 318 -19.80 -34.93 18.35
CA GLN A 318 -19.47 -36.34 18.53
C GLN A 318 -19.01 -36.62 19.96
N HIS A 319 -18.16 -35.76 20.50
CA HIS A 319 -17.74 -35.88 21.90
C HIS A 319 -18.92 -35.83 22.86
N ARG A 320 -19.83 -34.86 22.67
CA ARG A 320 -21.05 -34.74 23.46
C ARG A 320 -21.87 -36.02 23.43
N GLN A 321 -22.07 -36.56 22.24
CA GLN A 321 -22.82 -37.83 22.07
C GLN A 321 -22.12 -38.96 22.77
N THR A 322 -20.83 -39.15 22.60
CA THR A 322 -20.05 -40.19 23.28
C THR A 322 -20.13 -40.08 24.80
N PHE A 323 -19.99 -38.84 25.31
CA PHE A 323 -20.09 -38.56 26.72
C PHE A 323 -21.48 -38.94 27.29
N GLN A 324 -22.54 -38.55 26.60
CA GLN A 324 -23.92 -38.91 26.99
C GLN A 324 -24.17 -40.38 26.93
N GLU A 325 -23.68 -41.11 25.91
CA GLU A 325 -23.82 -42.56 25.83
C GLU A 325 -23.10 -43.28 26.97
N GLN A 326 -21.90 -42.81 27.35
CA GLN A 326 -21.20 -43.35 28.53
C GLN A 326 -21.97 -43.15 29.80
N LEU A 327 -22.55 -41.97 30.01
CA LEU A 327 -23.42 -41.67 31.16
C LEU A 327 -24.65 -42.57 31.14
N ALA A 328 -25.31 -42.73 30.00
CA ALA A 328 -26.51 -43.54 29.86
C ALA A 328 -26.28 -45.02 30.20
N ARG A 329 -25.09 -45.56 29.91
CA ARG A 329 -24.71 -46.94 30.29
C ARG A 329 -24.41 -47.03 31.78
N LEU A 330 -23.82 -46.01 32.38
CA LEU A 330 -23.30 -46.04 33.71
C LEU A 330 -24.35 -45.78 34.78
N LEU A 331 -25.25 -44.82 34.54
CA LEU A 331 -26.28 -44.41 35.53
C LEU A 331 -27.13 -45.54 36.02
N PRO A 332 -27.72 -46.40 35.16
CA PRO A 332 -28.54 -47.54 35.64
C PRO A 332 -27.73 -48.50 36.49
N SER A 333 -26.46 -48.77 36.16
CA SER A 333 -25.60 -49.65 36.92
C SER A 333 -25.26 -49.12 38.30
N ILE A 334 -25.05 -47.82 38.45
CA ILE A 334 -24.82 -47.17 39.75
C ILE A 334 -26.11 -47.21 40.60
N ARG A 335 -27.24 -46.87 40.02
CA ARG A 335 -28.54 -46.85 40.69
C ARG A 335 -28.99 -48.23 41.12
N GLY A 336 -28.68 -49.27 40.36
CA GLY A 336 -28.91 -50.66 40.66
C GLY A 336 -27.89 -51.30 41.59
N GLY A 337 -26.87 -50.62 42.02
CA GLY A 337 -25.84 -51.10 42.94
C GLY A 337 -24.71 -51.90 42.28
N GLY A 338 -24.67 -52.03 40.92
CA GLY A 338 -23.65 -52.79 40.22
C GLY A 338 -22.31 -52.06 40.12
N LYS A 339 -22.31 -50.73 40.20
CA LYS A 339 -21.11 -49.87 40.17
C LYS A 339 -21.17 -48.77 41.20
N GLU A 340 -20.00 -48.28 41.59
CA GLU A 340 -19.85 -47.13 42.48
C GLU A 340 -19.96 -45.81 41.74
N GLU A 341 -20.35 -44.77 42.46
CA GLU A 341 -20.45 -43.41 41.93
C GLU A 341 -19.10 -42.84 41.42
N GLY A 342 -17.98 -43.40 41.94
CA GLY A 342 -16.62 -43.08 41.47
C GLY A 342 -16.42 -43.25 39.97
N ALA A 343 -17.17 -44.15 39.33
CA ALA A 343 -17.11 -44.32 37.88
C ALA A 343 -17.55 -43.10 37.09
N LEU A 344 -18.50 -42.29 37.64
CA LEU A 344 -18.85 -40.95 37.04
C LEU A 344 -17.73 -39.94 37.21
N VAL A 345 -17.10 -39.97 38.38
CA VAL A 345 -15.92 -39.08 38.63
C VAL A 345 -14.83 -39.40 37.62
N ASP A 346 -14.59 -40.66 37.30
CA ASP A 346 -13.58 -41.10 36.33
C ASP A 346 -13.91 -40.60 34.93
N ILE A 347 -15.15 -40.63 34.48
CA ILE A 347 -15.57 -40.09 33.18
C ILE A 347 -15.36 -38.59 33.12
N LEU A 348 -15.73 -37.83 34.15
CA LEU A 348 -15.54 -36.38 34.24
C LEU A 348 -14.05 -36.01 34.26
N SER A 349 -13.24 -36.74 35.03
CA SER A 349 -11.80 -36.56 35.10
C SER A 349 -11.12 -36.84 33.75
N CYS A 350 -11.53 -37.94 33.09
CA CYS A 350 -11.01 -38.26 31.74
C CYS A 350 -11.27 -37.12 30.75
N LYS A 351 -12.46 -36.57 30.73
CA LYS A 351 -12.79 -35.42 29.89
C LYS A 351 -11.90 -34.22 30.21
N ASN A 352 -11.70 -33.94 31.51
CA ASN A 352 -10.91 -32.78 31.94
C ASN A 352 -9.41 -32.89 31.58
N HIS A 353 -8.89 -34.13 31.46
CA HIS A 353 -7.51 -34.40 31.01
C HIS A 353 -7.42 -34.70 29.51
N SER A 354 -8.52 -34.72 28.81
CA SER A 354 -8.57 -34.95 27.37
C SER A 354 -8.33 -33.64 26.58
N PRO A 355 -8.10 -33.74 25.27
CA PRO A 355 -8.11 -32.56 24.40
C PRO A 355 -9.44 -31.82 24.42
N PHE A 356 -10.54 -32.45 24.85
CA PHE A 356 -11.88 -31.84 24.99
C PHE A 356 -12.10 -31.12 26.31
N ASN A 357 -11.05 -30.81 27.06
CA ASN A 357 -11.24 -29.95 28.22
C ASN A 357 -11.71 -28.57 27.80
N THR A 358 -12.55 -27.95 28.59
CA THR A 358 -13.23 -26.69 28.24
C THR A 358 -12.26 -25.55 28.00
N LEU A 359 -11.13 -25.51 28.71
CA LEU A 359 -10.12 -24.47 28.53
C LEU A 359 -9.54 -24.53 27.10
N ARG A 360 -9.10 -25.70 26.68
CA ARG A 360 -8.49 -25.86 25.33
C ARG A 360 -9.51 -25.66 24.19
N LEU A 361 -10.76 -26.07 24.41
CA LEU A 361 -11.84 -25.81 23.45
C LEU A 361 -12.05 -24.31 23.26
N ASN A 362 -12.08 -23.55 24.33
CA ASN A 362 -12.20 -22.10 24.25
C ASN A 362 -10.96 -21.44 23.68
N GLU A 363 -9.76 -21.87 24.04
CA GLU A 363 -8.50 -21.38 23.46
C GLU A 363 -8.47 -21.52 21.95
N PHE A 364 -8.91 -22.67 21.42
CA PHE A 364 -9.02 -22.84 19.98
C PHE A 364 -9.95 -21.83 19.31
N LEU A 365 -11.13 -21.62 19.89
CA LEU A 365 -12.08 -20.61 19.37
C LEU A 365 -11.54 -19.18 19.51
N ASP A 366 -10.87 -18.86 20.61
CA ASP A 366 -10.23 -17.56 20.80
C ASP A 366 -9.13 -17.31 19.76
N ILE A 367 -8.34 -18.32 19.46
CA ILE A 367 -7.32 -18.28 18.40
C ILE A 367 -7.98 -18.06 17.03
N LYS A 368 -9.05 -18.78 16.72
CA LYS A 368 -9.77 -18.62 15.45
C LYS A 368 -10.43 -17.25 15.34
N GLU A 369 -11.00 -16.76 16.40
CA GLU A 369 -11.55 -15.40 16.44
C GLU A 369 -10.48 -14.33 16.23
N ARG A 370 -9.31 -14.48 16.84
CA ARG A 370 -8.14 -13.62 16.59
C ARG A 370 -7.70 -13.70 15.14
N GLU A 371 -7.58 -14.90 14.57
CA GLU A 371 -7.25 -15.09 13.16
C GLU A 371 -8.24 -14.35 12.25
N MET A 372 -9.53 -14.51 12.48
CA MET A 372 -10.57 -13.81 11.74
C MET A 372 -10.45 -12.29 11.85
N ASN A 373 -10.11 -11.77 13.03
CA ASN A 373 -9.87 -10.34 13.23
C ASN A 373 -8.66 -9.84 12.44
N TYR A 374 -7.56 -10.61 12.39
CA TYR A 374 -6.41 -10.27 11.55
C TYR A 374 -6.74 -10.32 10.06
N VAL A 375 -7.44 -11.36 9.63
CA VAL A 375 -7.90 -11.46 8.22
C VAL A 375 -8.79 -10.27 7.87
N ASN A 376 -9.73 -9.91 8.72
CA ASN A 376 -10.60 -8.75 8.51
C ASN A 376 -9.80 -7.44 8.43
N TYR A 377 -8.80 -7.27 9.30
CA TYR A 377 -7.90 -6.12 9.24
C TYR A 377 -7.17 -6.02 7.90
N PHE A 378 -6.67 -7.14 7.39
CA PHE A 378 -5.98 -7.15 6.10
C PHE A 378 -6.92 -7.00 4.90
N LEU A 379 -8.19 -7.41 5.03
CA LEU A 379 -9.22 -7.18 4.02
C LEU A 379 -9.71 -5.73 3.94
N SER A 380 -9.59 -4.97 5.00
CA SER A 380 -10.09 -3.57 5.08
C SER A 380 -9.27 -2.59 4.22
N ALA A 381 -8.44 -3.06 3.32
CA ALA A 381 -7.73 -2.24 2.34
C ALA A 381 -8.46 -2.26 1.00
N PRO A 382 -8.11 -1.42 0.08
CA PRO A 382 -8.93 -0.39 -0.56
C PRO A 382 -10.27 -0.90 -1.08
N SER A 383 -11.24 -0.03 -1.09
CA SER A 383 -12.68 -0.27 -1.31
C SER A 383 -13.08 -0.93 -2.65
N ASN A 384 -12.15 -1.17 -3.57
CA ASN A 384 -12.43 -1.65 -4.92
C ASN A 384 -11.71 -2.96 -5.29
N VAL A 385 -11.16 -3.68 -4.31
CA VAL A 385 -10.48 -4.96 -4.57
C VAL A 385 -11.46 -6.10 -4.39
N GLU A 386 -11.62 -6.93 -5.42
CA GLU A 386 -12.48 -8.10 -5.39
C GLU A 386 -11.86 -9.20 -4.51
N VAL A 387 -12.66 -9.72 -3.60
CA VAL A 387 -12.26 -10.88 -2.80
C VAL A 387 -12.68 -12.17 -3.50
N VAL A 388 -11.72 -13.00 -3.81
CA VAL A 388 -11.91 -14.26 -4.50
C VAL A 388 -11.98 -15.39 -3.48
N SER A 389 -13.16 -15.95 -3.28
CA SER A 389 -13.45 -16.93 -2.24
C SER A 389 -13.11 -18.38 -2.61
N SER A 390 -12.73 -18.65 -3.84
CA SER A 390 -12.40 -20.00 -4.29
C SER A 390 -11.36 -20.04 -5.39
N GLN A 391 -10.63 -21.15 -5.50
CA GLN A 391 -9.67 -21.39 -6.56
C GLN A 391 -10.33 -21.34 -7.94
N SER A 392 -11.54 -21.87 -8.08
CA SER A 392 -12.28 -21.83 -9.34
C SER A 392 -12.59 -20.40 -9.82
N LYS A 393 -12.93 -19.50 -8.90
CA LYS A 393 -13.12 -18.08 -9.24
C LYS A 393 -11.80 -17.43 -9.62
N LEU A 394 -10.72 -17.74 -8.93
CA LEU A 394 -9.38 -17.24 -9.27
C LEU A 394 -8.96 -17.70 -10.66
N ASP A 395 -9.16 -18.97 -10.98
CA ASP A 395 -8.85 -19.53 -12.29
C ASP A 395 -9.66 -18.86 -13.40
N LYS A 396 -10.95 -18.55 -13.15
CA LYS A 396 -11.78 -17.82 -14.09
C LYS A 396 -11.22 -16.42 -14.38
N ILE A 397 -10.71 -15.72 -13.37
CA ILE A 397 -10.08 -14.40 -13.55
C ILE A 397 -8.75 -14.56 -14.29
N ARG A 398 -7.95 -15.59 -13.98
CA ARG A 398 -6.68 -15.88 -14.66
C ARG A 398 -6.87 -16.16 -16.16
N LEU A 399 -7.98 -16.74 -16.54
CA LEU A 399 -8.30 -17.09 -17.93
C LEU A 399 -8.94 -15.94 -18.72
N ASP A 400 -9.16 -14.79 -18.11
CA ASP A 400 -9.70 -13.62 -18.80
C ASP A 400 -8.67 -13.06 -19.81
N PRO A 401 -8.93 -13.13 -21.12
CA PRO A 401 -7.99 -12.66 -22.14
C PRO A 401 -7.82 -11.12 -22.16
N GLY A 402 -8.72 -10.37 -21.52
CA GLY A 402 -8.63 -8.93 -21.39
C GLY A 402 -7.64 -8.45 -20.34
N LEU A 403 -7.13 -9.35 -19.51
CA LEU A 403 -6.20 -9.06 -18.43
C LEU A 403 -4.79 -9.52 -18.78
N GLU A 404 -3.83 -8.61 -18.71
CA GLU A 404 -2.41 -8.95 -18.84
C GLU A 404 -1.81 -9.32 -17.48
N PHE A 405 -2.23 -8.64 -16.42
CA PHE A 405 -1.70 -8.83 -15.07
C PHE A 405 -2.81 -8.99 -14.03
N ILE A 406 -2.54 -9.83 -13.07
CA ILE A 406 -3.33 -9.97 -11.85
C ILE A 406 -2.37 -9.85 -10.68
N VAL A 407 -2.66 -8.93 -9.78
CA VAL A 407 -1.92 -8.76 -8.52
C VAL A 407 -2.84 -9.16 -7.38
N SER A 408 -2.46 -10.19 -6.66
CA SER A 408 -3.26 -10.78 -5.58
C SER A 408 -2.60 -10.59 -4.23
N PHE A 409 -3.33 -9.96 -3.30
CA PHE A 409 -3.00 -10.10 -1.89
C PHE A 409 -3.47 -11.47 -1.43
N THR A 410 -2.54 -12.36 -1.15
CA THR A 410 -2.83 -13.77 -0.93
C THR A 410 -2.60 -14.15 0.52
N PHE A 411 -3.64 -14.68 1.16
CA PHE A 411 -3.51 -15.38 2.43
C PHE A 411 -2.97 -16.78 2.15
N THR A 412 -1.84 -17.11 2.74
CA THR A 412 -1.10 -18.33 2.41
C THR A 412 -1.15 -19.41 3.50
N SER A 413 -1.58 -19.02 4.70
CA SER A 413 -1.59 -19.92 5.87
C SER A 413 -2.99 -20.35 6.35
N LEU A 414 -4.06 -19.90 5.70
CA LEU A 414 -5.42 -20.27 6.09
C LEU A 414 -5.74 -21.76 5.85
N HIS A 415 -5.03 -22.39 4.93
CA HIS A 415 -5.16 -23.81 4.61
C HIS A 415 -4.34 -24.72 5.53
N GLU A 416 -3.47 -24.17 6.36
CA GLU A 416 -2.63 -24.99 7.24
C GLU A 416 -3.48 -25.87 8.14
N GLU A 417 -3.06 -27.12 8.31
CA GLU A 417 -3.74 -28.05 9.19
C GLU A 417 -3.56 -27.60 10.65
N GLU A 418 -4.63 -27.76 11.41
CA GLU A 418 -4.62 -27.47 12.84
C GLU A 418 -4.30 -28.77 13.61
N PRO A 419 -3.15 -28.88 14.26
CA PRO A 419 -2.77 -30.05 15.02
C PRO A 419 -3.79 -30.41 16.09
N TYR A 420 -4.41 -29.44 16.71
CA TYR A 420 -5.43 -29.62 17.72
C TYR A 420 -6.68 -30.34 17.20
N LEU A 421 -7.12 -30.08 15.98
CA LEU A 421 -8.24 -30.78 15.36
C LEU A 421 -7.90 -32.25 15.12
N SER A 422 -6.66 -32.54 14.78
CA SER A 422 -6.15 -33.91 14.64
C SER A 422 -6.11 -34.61 16.00
N ASP A 423 -5.69 -33.94 17.05
CA ASP A 423 -5.68 -34.48 18.42
C ASP A 423 -7.10 -34.83 18.89
N LEU A 424 -8.07 -33.96 18.63
CA LEU A 424 -9.49 -34.20 18.95
C LEU A 424 -10.00 -35.46 18.22
N LYS A 425 -9.75 -35.55 16.94
CA LYS A 425 -10.18 -36.66 16.09
C LYS A 425 -9.54 -37.97 16.55
N GLN A 426 -8.24 -37.95 16.84
CA GLN A 426 -7.52 -39.14 17.30
C GLN A 426 -8.04 -39.62 18.66
N TRP A 427 -8.29 -38.71 19.57
CA TRP A 427 -8.84 -39.05 20.89
C TRP A 427 -10.21 -39.71 20.77
N LEU A 428 -11.13 -39.14 19.98
CA LEU A 428 -12.45 -39.72 19.72
C LEU A 428 -12.34 -41.13 19.11
N HIS A 429 -11.44 -41.32 18.14
CA HIS A 429 -11.21 -42.63 17.53
C HIS A 429 -10.74 -43.64 18.56
N THR A 430 -9.83 -43.26 19.44
CA THR A 430 -9.33 -44.10 20.51
C THR A 430 -10.45 -44.47 21.48
N GLN A 431 -11.38 -43.59 21.79
CA GLN A 431 -12.52 -43.87 22.67
C GLN A 431 -13.52 -44.86 22.05
N LEU A 432 -13.72 -44.79 20.73
CA LEU A 432 -14.60 -45.73 20.00
C LEU A 432 -14.08 -47.15 19.94
N ILE A 433 -12.76 -47.35 19.94
CA ILE A 433 -12.13 -48.68 19.88
C ILE A 433 -12.07 -49.34 21.25
N LYS A 434 -12.08 -48.59 22.35
CA LYS A 434 -12.02 -49.11 23.72
C LYS A 434 -13.41 -49.37 24.26
N GLU A 435 -13.83 -50.63 24.22
CA GLU A 435 -15.06 -51.05 24.91
C GLU A 435 -14.95 -50.97 26.44
N THR A 436 -13.74 -50.78 26.97
CA THR A 436 -13.47 -50.62 28.40
C THR A 436 -12.54 -49.45 28.64
N TYR A 437 -13.01 -48.55 29.48
CA TYR A 437 -12.23 -47.41 29.96
C TYR A 437 -11.01 -47.92 30.76
N ASP A 438 -9.82 -47.60 30.30
CA ASP A 438 -8.55 -47.77 31.02
C ASP A 438 -8.00 -46.41 31.41
N PRO A 439 -8.02 -46.04 32.70
CA PRO A 439 -7.48 -44.78 33.19
C PRO A 439 -5.99 -44.58 32.89
N ALA A 440 -5.24 -45.69 32.75
CA ALA A 440 -3.81 -45.64 32.46
C ALA A 440 -3.48 -45.28 31.03
N SER A 441 -4.46 -45.22 30.12
CA SER A 441 -4.28 -44.82 28.71
C SER A 441 -4.71 -43.40 28.38
N ALA A 442 -4.94 -42.58 29.40
CA ALA A 442 -4.95 -41.12 29.19
C ALA A 442 -3.51 -40.74 28.77
N THR A 443 -3.23 -40.96 27.48
CA THR A 443 -2.00 -40.46 26.88
C THR A 443 -1.96 -38.99 27.16
N SER A 444 -0.96 -38.62 27.94
CA SER A 444 -0.55 -37.24 28.16
C SER A 444 -0.77 -36.46 26.87
N VAL A 445 -1.51 -35.36 26.99
CA VAL A 445 -1.48 -34.30 26.04
C VAL A 445 -0.01 -34.10 25.65
N SER A 446 0.35 -34.34 24.40
CA SER A 446 1.73 -34.21 23.98
C SER A 446 2.14 -32.77 24.28
N ASP A 447 3.12 -32.57 25.16
CA ASP A 447 3.87 -31.34 25.36
C ASP A 447 4.68 -30.99 24.09
N LYS A 448 4.10 -31.13 22.90
CA LYS A 448 4.70 -30.52 21.71
C LYS A 448 4.52 -29.03 21.87
N PRO A 449 5.57 -28.24 21.72
CA PRO A 449 5.44 -26.81 21.70
C PRO A 449 4.39 -26.46 20.64
N GLU A 450 3.35 -25.77 21.06
CA GLU A 450 2.32 -25.28 20.15
C GLU A 450 3.00 -24.50 19.04
N SER A 451 2.83 -24.92 17.80
CA SER A 451 3.30 -24.16 16.66
C SER A 451 2.56 -22.83 16.68
N LYS A 452 3.31 -21.75 16.80
CA LYS A 452 2.74 -20.39 16.79
C LYS A 452 1.95 -20.18 15.50
N MET A 453 0.79 -19.58 15.62
CA MET A 453 0.00 -19.18 14.46
C MET A 453 0.73 -18.08 13.70
N TRP A 454 0.51 -18.00 12.39
CA TRP A 454 1.15 -17.02 11.52
C TRP A 454 1.00 -15.57 12.01
N PHE A 455 -0.15 -15.24 12.61
CA PHE A 455 -0.41 -13.90 13.15
C PHE A 455 0.19 -13.65 14.54
N GLU A 456 0.83 -14.60 15.14
CA GLU A 456 1.56 -14.48 16.41
C GLU A 456 3.06 -14.24 16.21
N GLU A 457 3.55 -14.46 15.00
CA GLU A 457 4.94 -14.19 14.64
C GLU A 457 5.13 -12.77 14.17
N LYS A 458 5.95 -12.02 14.92
CA LYS A 458 6.19 -10.60 14.68
C LYS A 458 6.68 -10.32 13.27
N GLU A 459 7.60 -11.10 12.76
CA GLU A 459 8.19 -10.92 11.42
C GLU A 459 7.15 -11.11 10.32
N ILE A 460 6.29 -12.12 10.45
CA ILE A 460 5.21 -12.39 9.50
C ILE A 460 4.19 -11.25 9.49
N LEU A 461 3.80 -10.76 10.67
CA LEU A 461 2.88 -9.62 10.77
C LEU A 461 3.46 -8.32 10.22
N GLU A 462 4.73 -8.04 10.48
CA GLU A 462 5.39 -6.86 9.94
C GLU A 462 5.45 -6.91 8.41
N LYS A 463 5.80 -8.06 7.85
CA LYS A 463 5.78 -8.28 6.41
C LYS A 463 4.36 -8.10 5.84
N ALA A 464 3.36 -8.67 6.47
CA ALA A 464 1.97 -8.55 6.05
C ALA A 464 1.48 -7.09 6.05
N ARG A 465 1.82 -6.32 7.09
CA ARG A 465 1.48 -4.88 7.18
C ARG A 465 2.16 -4.06 6.11
N LYS A 466 3.45 -4.33 5.84
CA LYS A 466 4.19 -3.69 4.76
C LYS A 466 3.57 -4.02 3.40
N SER A 467 3.28 -5.28 3.16
CA SER A 467 2.63 -5.74 1.93
C SER A 467 1.26 -5.10 1.73
N LYS A 468 0.44 -5.05 2.77
CA LYS A 468 -0.86 -4.36 2.72
C LYS A 468 -0.71 -2.89 2.35
N LYS A 469 0.15 -2.16 3.03
CA LYS A 469 0.37 -0.72 2.79
C LYS A 469 0.90 -0.47 1.38
N SER A 470 1.89 -1.24 0.97
CA SER A 470 2.49 -1.16 -0.35
C SER A 470 1.49 -1.44 -1.46
N LEU A 471 0.72 -2.51 -1.31
CA LEU A 471 -0.31 -2.87 -2.28
C LEU A 471 -1.47 -1.86 -2.30
N SER A 472 -1.89 -1.35 -1.16
CA SER A 472 -2.96 -0.34 -1.10
C SER A 472 -2.60 0.92 -1.88
N ASN A 473 -1.38 1.40 -1.74
CA ASN A 473 -0.87 2.54 -2.51
C ASN A 473 -0.80 2.21 -4.00
N PHE A 474 -0.33 1.03 -4.33
CA PHE A 474 -0.21 0.57 -5.71
C PHE A 474 -1.57 0.42 -6.40
N VAL A 475 -2.56 -0.15 -5.72
CA VAL A 475 -3.95 -0.26 -6.21
C VAL A 475 -4.54 1.11 -6.49
N ARG A 476 -4.43 2.04 -5.53
CA ARG A 476 -4.97 3.40 -5.67
C ARG A 476 -4.42 4.14 -6.90
N VAL A 477 -3.14 3.97 -7.17
CA VAL A 477 -2.48 4.61 -8.32
C VAL A 477 -2.90 3.96 -9.64
N ASN A 478 -3.22 2.67 -9.63
CA ASN A 478 -3.48 1.89 -10.83
C ASN A 478 -4.95 1.50 -11.02
N GLU A 479 -5.88 2.14 -10.33
CA GLU A 479 -7.33 1.88 -10.44
C GLU A 479 -7.86 1.97 -11.87
N SER A 480 -7.31 2.88 -12.67
CA SER A 480 -7.71 3.10 -14.05
C SER A 480 -7.00 2.20 -15.07
N ASN A 481 -6.09 1.35 -14.61
CA ASN A 481 -5.37 0.45 -15.50
C ASN A 481 -6.22 -0.77 -15.87
N GLY A 482 -6.88 -0.72 -17.01
CA GLY A 482 -7.77 -1.80 -17.47
C GLY A 482 -7.09 -3.14 -17.78
N LYS A 483 -5.78 -3.20 -17.81
CA LYS A 483 -5.01 -4.42 -18.09
C LYS A 483 -4.57 -5.18 -16.83
N THR A 484 -4.62 -4.53 -15.68
CA THR A 484 -4.25 -5.09 -14.39
C THR A 484 -5.46 -5.17 -13.49
N ARG A 485 -5.69 -6.33 -12.89
CA ARG A 485 -6.74 -6.55 -11.90
C ARG A 485 -6.14 -6.87 -10.55
N PHE A 486 -6.73 -6.29 -9.53
CA PHE A 486 -6.34 -6.50 -8.14
C PHE A 486 -7.38 -7.37 -7.45
N VAL A 487 -6.92 -8.40 -6.77
CA VAL A 487 -7.77 -9.33 -6.05
C VAL A 487 -7.18 -9.67 -4.69
N VAL A 488 -8.03 -10.18 -3.81
CA VAL A 488 -7.61 -10.87 -2.59
C VAL A 488 -8.00 -12.34 -2.72
N ALA A 489 -7.08 -13.23 -2.46
CA ALA A 489 -7.30 -14.68 -2.56
C ALA A 489 -6.68 -15.42 -1.38
N SER A 490 -7.00 -16.71 -1.25
CA SER A 490 -6.37 -17.61 -0.32
C SER A 490 -5.79 -18.80 -1.09
N VAL A 491 -4.49 -18.98 -1.00
CA VAL A 491 -3.76 -20.04 -1.69
C VAL A 491 -2.72 -20.62 -0.71
N PRO A 492 -2.66 -21.96 -0.50
CA PRO A 492 -1.67 -22.53 0.40
C PRO A 492 -0.26 -22.34 -0.15
N ASP A 493 0.61 -21.77 0.67
CA ASP A 493 2.01 -21.55 0.33
C ASP A 493 2.86 -21.55 1.61
N LYS A 494 3.62 -22.62 1.81
CA LYS A 494 4.47 -22.80 2.99
C LYS A 494 5.76 -21.98 2.94
N ASP A 495 6.18 -21.59 1.74
CA ASP A 495 7.41 -20.80 1.56
C ASP A 495 7.20 -19.33 1.92
N ASN A 496 5.96 -18.85 1.87
CA ASN A 496 5.56 -17.50 2.20
C ASN A 496 4.47 -17.48 3.30
N PRO A 497 4.79 -17.81 4.54
CA PRO A 497 3.78 -17.96 5.59
C PRO A 497 3.05 -16.64 5.87
N GLY A 498 1.78 -16.76 6.20
CA GLY A 498 0.87 -15.66 6.54
C GLY A 498 0.21 -15.03 5.32
N THR A 499 0.88 -14.09 4.71
CA THR A 499 0.41 -13.41 3.51
C THR A 499 1.54 -13.16 2.52
N SER A 500 1.21 -13.07 1.24
CA SER A 500 2.15 -12.65 0.20
C SER A 500 1.42 -11.99 -0.95
N ILE A 501 2.13 -11.25 -1.77
CA ILE A 501 1.57 -10.66 -2.98
C ILE A 501 1.97 -11.53 -4.16
N TYR A 502 0.99 -12.06 -4.88
CA TYR A 502 1.18 -12.86 -6.06
C TYR A 502 1.00 -12.02 -7.32
N LEU A 503 1.88 -12.24 -8.27
CA LEU A 503 1.78 -11.65 -9.60
C LEU A 503 1.54 -12.75 -10.64
N TYR A 504 0.47 -12.58 -11.40
CA TYR A 504 0.16 -13.40 -12.58
C TYR A 504 0.33 -12.54 -13.83
N GLU A 505 0.95 -13.10 -14.84
CA GLU A 505 1.11 -12.50 -16.16
C GLU A 505 0.55 -13.45 -17.20
N ASP A 506 -0.39 -12.97 -18.01
CA ASP A 506 -1.11 -13.78 -19.01
C ASP A 506 -1.73 -15.09 -18.45
N GLY A 507 -2.23 -15.03 -17.23
CA GLY A 507 -2.82 -16.15 -16.52
C GLY A 507 -1.83 -17.07 -15.81
N GLU A 508 -0.53 -16.93 -16.01
CA GLU A 508 0.49 -17.75 -15.37
C GLU A 508 1.06 -17.04 -14.11
N LEU A 509 1.34 -17.84 -13.08
CA LEU A 509 1.96 -17.34 -11.87
C LEU A 509 3.45 -17.04 -12.14
N VAL A 510 3.81 -15.78 -12.03
CA VAL A 510 5.19 -15.30 -12.27
C VAL A 510 5.96 -15.11 -10.97
N SER A 511 5.31 -14.62 -9.93
CA SER A 511 5.94 -14.39 -8.64
C SER A 511 4.98 -14.65 -7.50
N THR A 512 5.48 -15.32 -6.47
CA THR A 512 4.78 -15.54 -5.19
C THR A 512 5.17 -14.55 -4.12
N ASN A 513 6.08 -13.63 -4.43
CA ASN A 513 6.57 -12.61 -3.51
C ASN A 513 6.83 -11.30 -4.28
N PHE A 514 5.81 -10.83 -4.96
CA PHE A 514 5.88 -9.57 -5.67
C PHE A 514 5.88 -8.40 -4.69
N GLU A 515 6.85 -7.51 -4.86
CA GLU A 515 6.92 -6.27 -4.10
C GLU A 515 6.58 -5.10 -5.03
N PRO A 516 5.41 -4.48 -4.90
CA PRO A 516 5.08 -3.28 -5.64
C PRO A 516 6.11 -2.18 -5.35
N PRO A 517 6.58 -1.45 -6.38
CA PRO A 517 7.49 -0.33 -6.14
C PRO A 517 6.84 0.71 -5.25
N SER A 518 7.55 1.09 -4.19
CA SER A 518 7.10 2.13 -3.28
C SER A 518 7.33 3.52 -3.87
N LYS A 519 6.69 4.54 -3.27
CA LYS A 519 6.91 5.94 -3.59
C LYS A 519 8.40 6.27 -3.59
N PRO A 520 8.97 6.74 -4.71
CA PRO A 520 10.37 7.14 -4.75
C PRO A 520 10.61 8.47 -4.05
N LEU A 521 11.85 8.75 -3.73
CA LEU A 521 12.27 10.07 -3.24
C LEU A 521 12.20 11.09 -4.38
N PRO A 522 12.08 12.39 -4.07
CA PRO A 522 12.09 13.43 -5.10
C PRO A 522 13.33 13.32 -6.02
N PRO A 523 13.21 13.64 -7.31
CA PRO A 523 14.33 13.57 -8.22
C PRO A 523 15.41 14.56 -7.82
N LEU A 524 16.66 14.18 -7.94
CA LEU A 524 17.78 15.12 -7.92
C LEU A 524 17.86 15.79 -9.29
N ILE A 525 17.98 17.11 -9.28
CA ILE A 525 18.02 17.92 -10.49
C ILE A 525 19.42 18.42 -10.69
N ASP A 526 19.98 18.16 -11.87
CA ASP A 526 21.32 18.55 -12.26
C ASP A 526 21.33 18.92 -13.75
N GLY A 527 22.46 19.43 -14.24
CA GLY A 527 22.62 19.73 -15.65
C GLY A 527 21.55 20.65 -16.23
N ILE A 528 21.20 21.72 -15.49
CA ILE A 528 20.20 22.69 -15.92
C ILE A 528 20.73 23.48 -17.10
N ARG A 529 20.02 23.43 -18.24
CA ARG A 529 20.33 24.18 -19.44
C ARG A 529 19.11 24.99 -19.87
N HIS A 530 19.20 25.67 -21.01
CA HIS A 530 18.08 26.48 -21.51
C HIS A 530 16.88 25.65 -21.98
N ASP A 531 17.11 24.44 -22.47
CA ASP A 531 16.14 23.56 -23.11
C ASP A 531 16.02 22.19 -22.46
N ARG A 532 16.79 21.91 -21.42
CA ARG A 532 16.87 20.60 -20.81
C ARG A 532 17.31 20.63 -19.36
N VAL A 533 16.93 19.60 -18.64
CA VAL A 533 17.30 19.37 -17.24
C VAL A 533 17.58 17.88 -17.09
N GLN A 534 18.63 17.53 -16.36
CA GLN A 534 18.92 16.14 -16.02
C GLN A 534 18.30 15.78 -14.69
N LEU A 535 17.50 14.72 -14.66
CA LEU A 535 16.93 14.14 -13.47
C LEU A 535 17.72 12.91 -13.06
N THR A 536 18.02 12.78 -11.78
CA THR A 536 18.55 11.56 -11.19
C THR A 536 17.46 10.93 -10.34
N PHE A 537 17.07 9.71 -10.68
CA PHE A 537 16.10 8.94 -9.98
C PHE A 537 16.75 8.21 -8.80
N LYS A 538 16.16 8.35 -7.63
CA LYS A 538 16.55 7.56 -6.47
C LYS A 538 15.60 6.38 -6.34
N PRO A 539 16.12 5.15 -6.35
CA PRO A 539 15.24 3.99 -6.25
C PRO A 539 14.43 4.03 -4.96
N ALA A 540 13.21 3.55 -5.07
CA ALA A 540 12.31 3.39 -3.93
C ALA A 540 12.92 2.46 -2.87
N ALA A 541 12.49 2.60 -1.62
CA ALA A 541 12.96 1.75 -0.51
C ALA A 541 12.59 0.28 -0.71
N TYR A 542 11.45 0.00 -1.36
CA TYR A 542 10.90 -1.33 -1.60
C TYR A 542 10.52 -1.53 -3.05
N GLY A 543 10.53 -2.79 -3.48
CA GLY A 543 10.09 -3.18 -4.82
C GLY A 543 11.07 -2.85 -5.94
N ARG A 544 12.35 -2.70 -5.64
CA ARG A 544 13.40 -2.39 -6.65
C ARG A 544 13.48 -3.42 -7.76
N ALA A 545 13.35 -4.70 -7.41
CA ALA A 545 13.45 -5.79 -8.37
C ALA A 545 12.33 -5.79 -9.43
N ALA A 546 11.19 -5.16 -9.13
CA ALA A 546 10.05 -5.06 -10.03
C ALA A 546 10.14 -3.87 -10.99
N ILE A 547 11.07 -2.96 -10.79
CA ILE A 547 11.19 -1.74 -11.59
C ILE A 547 11.74 -2.07 -12.96
N SER A 548 10.98 -1.77 -14.01
CA SER A 548 11.38 -1.91 -15.42
C SER A 548 11.73 -0.58 -16.09
N GLY A 549 11.41 0.53 -15.45
CA GLY A 549 11.67 1.88 -15.96
C GLY A 549 11.07 2.93 -15.03
N TYR A 550 11.03 4.15 -15.54
CA TYR A 550 10.49 5.29 -14.80
C TYR A 550 9.55 6.10 -15.70
N ARG A 551 8.58 6.73 -15.09
CA ARG A 551 7.75 7.74 -15.72
C ARG A 551 8.06 9.08 -15.08
N ALA A 552 8.79 9.91 -15.82
CA ALA A 552 9.06 11.27 -15.41
C ALA A 552 7.92 12.20 -15.81
N GLU A 553 7.56 13.12 -14.95
CA GLU A 553 6.54 14.12 -15.22
C GLU A 553 7.09 15.50 -14.87
N TYR A 554 6.79 16.46 -15.72
CA TYR A 554 7.18 17.84 -15.52
C TYR A 554 6.05 18.79 -15.86
N ARG A 555 6.06 19.95 -15.22
CA ARG A 555 5.11 21.03 -15.48
C ARG A 555 5.78 22.38 -15.28
N ILE A 556 5.20 23.41 -15.88
CA ILE A 556 5.55 24.78 -15.56
C ILE A 556 4.99 25.10 -14.16
N ALA A 557 5.79 25.74 -13.33
CA ALA A 557 5.39 26.11 -11.97
C ALA A 557 4.10 26.93 -11.98
N GLY A 558 3.13 26.54 -11.15
CA GLY A 558 1.80 27.18 -11.10
C GLY A 558 0.77 26.66 -12.09
N GLN A 559 1.14 25.78 -13.00
CA GLN A 559 0.19 25.07 -13.87
C GLN A 559 -0.24 23.74 -13.25
N GLU A 560 -1.47 23.30 -13.53
CA GLU A 560 -2.00 22.04 -12.99
C GLU A 560 -1.60 20.82 -13.82
N ASN A 561 -1.47 20.99 -15.13
CA ASN A 561 -1.23 19.90 -16.06
C ASN A 561 0.23 19.43 -16.07
N TRP A 562 0.40 18.10 -15.94
CA TRP A 562 1.69 17.46 -16.03
C TRP A 562 1.91 16.86 -17.42
N THR A 563 3.10 17.02 -17.95
CA THR A 563 3.56 16.32 -19.15
C THR A 563 4.37 15.11 -18.73
N ALA A 564 3.99 13.92 -19.20
CA ALA A 564 4.64 12.67 -18.85
C ALA A 564 5.58 12.19 -19.95
N VAL A 565 6.71 11.65 -19.54
CA VAL A 565 7.70 11.01 -20.41
C VAL A 565 8.06 9.65 -19.82
N ASN A 566 7.90 8.59 -20.61
CA ASN A 566 8.29 7.25 -20.19
C ASN A 566 9.77 7.00 -20.51
N VAL A 567 10.49 6.52 -19.50
CA VAL A 567 11.90 6.13 -19.59
C VAL A 567 11.96 4.61 -19.50
N ASN A 568 12.15 3.95 -20.61
CA ASN A 568 12.09 2.50 -20.73
C ASN A 568 13.35 1.77 -20.25
N ASN A 569 14.24 2.46 -19.53
CA ASN A 569 15.49 1.91 -19.05
C ASN A 569 15.54 1.92 -17.53
N GLU A 570 16.23 0.95 -16.98
CA GLU A 570 16.66 0.95 -15.56
C GLU A 570 17.70 2.04 -15.25
N GLN A 571 17.94 2.97 -16.18
CA GLN A 571 18.89 4.06 -15.99
C GLN A 571 18.39 5.01 -14.91
N GLU A 572 19.25 5.28 -13.96
CA GLU A 572 18.98 6.17 -12.84
C GLU A 572 18.96 7.66 -13.22
N THR A 573 19.35 7.99 -14.47
CA THR A 573 19.42 9.36 -14.97
C THR A 573 18.65 9.52 -16.26
N PHE A 574 17.94 10.60 -16.38
CA PHE A 574 17.17 10.95 -17.58
C PHE A 574 17.23 12.44 -17.84
N THR A 575 17.45 12.82 -19.08
CA THR A 575 17.45 14.22 -19.49
C THR A 575 16.10 14.58 -20.11
N VAL A 576 15.38 15.48 -19.47
CA VAL A 576 14.16 16.07 -20.02
C VAL A 576 14.57 17.15 -21.01
N THR A 577 14.12 17.01 -22.26
CA THR A 577 14.41 17.92 -23.36
C THR A 577 13.17 18.67 -23.82
N GLY A 578 13.35 19.68 -24.67
CA GLY A 578 12.23 20.46 -25.22
C GLY A 578 11.61 21.45 -24.24
N LEU A 579 12.33 21.81 -23.17
CA LEU A 579 11.90 22.81 -22.21
C LEU A 579 12.09 24.23 -22.77
N CYS A 580 11.28 25.16 -22.30
CA CYS A 580 11.41 26.57 -22.65
C CYS A 580 12.50 27.23 -21.80
N PRO A 581 13.29 28.17 -22.37
CA PRO A 581 14.27 28.93 -21.61
C PRO A 581 13.56 29.89 -20.62
N ASN A 582 14.31 30.29 -19.59
CA ASN A 582 13.85 31.24 -18.57
C ASN A 582 12.51 30.87 -17.92
N THR A 583 12.22 29.60 -17.82
CA THR A 583 10.92 29.10 -17.35
C THR A 583 11.12 28.24 -16.10
N GLU A 584 10.23 28.44 -15.12
CA GLU A 584 10.26 27.65 -13.88
C GLU A 584 9.49 26.36 -14.05
N TYR A 585 10.15 25.23 -13.76
CA TYR A 585 9.61 23.89 -13.86
C TYR A 585 9.64 23.17 -12.53
N GLN A 586 8.70 22.28 -12.37
CA GLN A 586 8.65 21.31 -11.30
C GLN A 586 8.63 19.90 -11.88
N PHE A 587 9.28 18.98 -11.20
CA PHE A 587 9.47 17.61 -11.64
C PHE A 587 9.01 16.64 -10.57
N ARG A 588 8.48 15.52 -10.99
CA ARG A 588 8.22 14.35 -10.19
C ARG A 588 8.37 13.11 -11.06
N TYR A 589 8.46 11.95 -10.46
CA TYR A 589 8.52 10.70 -11.21
C TYR A 589 7.88 9.55 -10.43
N ALA A 590 7.52 8.51 -11.14
CA ALA A 590 7.05 7.25 -10.59
C ALA A 590 7.90 6.10 -11.16
N ALA A 591 8.07 5.06 -10.37
CA ALA A 591 8.68 3.83 -10.84
C ALA A 591 7.65 3.04 -11.65
N VAL A 592 8.07 2.46 -12.75
CA VAL A 592 7.25 1.62 -13.63
C VAL A 592 7.59 0.17 -13.36
N SER A 593 6.57 -0.63 -13.05
CA SER A 593 6.66 -2.08 -13.05
C SER A 593 5.73 -2.66 -14.12
N LYS A 594 5.90 -3.93 -14.45
CA LYS A 594 5.05 -4.60 -15.44
C LYS A 594 3.55 -4.41 -15.16
N PRO A 595 3.06 -4.68 -13.94
CA PRO A 595 1.63 -4.54 -13.65
C PRO A 595 1.15 -3.11 -13.41
N GLY A 596 2.04 -2.12 -13.25
CA GLY A 596 1.61 -0.75 -13.03
C GLY A 596 2.68 0.19 -12.49
N LEU A 597 2.24 1.38 -12.12
CA LEU A 597 3.05 2.49 -11.64
C LEU A 597 3.10 2.52 -10.11
N SER A 598 4.23 2.97 -9.58
CA SER A 598 4.29 3.37 -8.17
C SER A 598 3.54 4.68 -7.94
N GLU A 599 3.33 5.02 -6.68
CA GLU A 599 2.97 6.40 -6.31
C GLU A 599 4.06 7.35 -6.79
N SER A 600 3.66 8.51 -7.32
CA SER A 600 4.61 9.53 -7.76
C SER A 600 5.41 10.08 -6.58
N SER A 601 6.68 10.40 -6.82
CA SER A 601 7.51 11.13 -5.86
C SER A 601 6.86 12.44 -5.44
N ASP A 602 7.32 13.01 -4.34
CA ASP A 602 7.02 14.39 -4.05
C ASP A 602 7.55 15.28 -5.17
N VAL A 603 6.91 16.41 -5.36
CA VAL A 603 7.31 17.39 -6.36
C VAL A 603 8.66 17.98 -5.98
N SER A 604 9.56 18.11 -6.93
CA SER A 604 10.85 18.76 -6.73
C SER A 604 10.70 20.23 -6.34
N ASP A 605 11.75 20.80 -5.82
CA ASP A 605 11.87 22.25 -5.78
C ASP A 605 11.73 22.84 -7.18
N THR A 606 11.28 24.08 -7.25
CA THR A 606 11.15 24.80 -8.51
C THR A 606 12.53 25.07 -9.11
N VAL A 607 12.71 24.68 -10.35
CA VAL A 607 13.95 24.85 -11.10
C VAL A 607 13.70 25.74 -12.29
N LYS A 608 14.52 26.77 -12.44
CA LYS A 608 14.44 27.67 -13.57
C LYS A 608 15.47 27.30 -14.63
N THR A 609 15.03 27.08 -15.84
CA THR A 609 15.91 26.85 -16.98
C THR A 609 16.75 28.08 -17.26
N LEU A 610 17.91 27.89 -17.89
CA LEU A 610 18.77 29.00 -18.25
C LEU A 610 18.05 29.95 -19.20
N PRO A 611 18.37 31.24 -19.16
CA PRO A 611 17.61 32.26 -19.86
C PRO A 611 17.76 32.21 -21.38
N THR A 612 18.89 31.71 -21.87
CA THR A 612 19.19 31.64 -23.31
C THR A 612 19.95 30.38 -23.65
N SER A 613 19.96 30.01 -24.93
CA SER A 613 20.93 29.07 -25.47
C SER A 613 22.36 29.65 -25.35
N PRO A 614 23.41 28.82 -25.44
CA PRO A 614 24.76 29.35 -25.49
C PRO A 614 24.95 30.28 -26.67
N PRO A 615 25.79 31.31 -26.56
CA PRO A 615 26.26 32.07 -27.72
C PRO A 615 26.87 31.18 -28.79
N GLY A 616 26.92 31.63 -30.00
CA GLY A 616 27.61 30.96 -31.08
C GLY A 616 29.10 30.73 -30.77
N LYS A 617 29.74 29.72 -31.38
CA LYS A 617 31.15 29.46 -31.21
C LYS A 617 31.95 30.72 -31.59
N PRO A 618 32.86 31.25 -30.73
CA PRO A 618 33.65 32.41 -31.04
C PRO A 618 34.49 32.20 -32.30
N GLY A 619 34.53 33.22 -33.12
CA GLY A 619 35.44 33.32 -34.26
C GLY A 619 36.56 34.32 -33.94
N VAL A 620 37.71 34.09 -34.52
CA VAL A 620 38.84 34.98 -34.38
C VAL A 620 38.69 36.14 -35.36
N ALA A 621 38.58 37.34 -34.87
CA ALA A 621 38.60 38.52 -35.68
C ALA A 621 40.05 39.02 -35.96
N PHE A 622 40.86 38.89 -34.90
CA PHE A 622 42.26 39.37 -34.99
C PHE A 622 43.07 38.64 -33.87
N VAL A 623 44.35 38.39 -34.17
CA VAL A 623 45.31 37.87 -33.18
C VAL A 623 46.65 38.59 -33.43
N ASP A 624 47.33 38.96 -32.33
CA ASP A 624 48.67 39.39 -32.32
C ASP A 624 49.53 38.70 -31.26
N SER A 625 50.67 39.18 -30.95
CA SER A 625 51.54 38.58 -29.92
C SER A 625 51.07 38.80 -28.50
N SER A 626 50.08 39.69 -28.24
CA SER A 626 49.64 40.10 -26.91
C SER A 626 48.12 40.19 -26.74
N ALA A 627 47.37 40.04 -27.83
CA ALA A 627 45.92 40.24 -27.83
C ALA A 627 45.21 39.31 -28.81
N ILE A 628 43.98 38.95 -28.46
CA ILE A 628 43.05 38.19 -29.27
C ILE A 628 41.73 38.95 -29.33
N ALA A 629 41.28 39.29 -30.52
CA ALA A 629 39.96 39.85 -30.74
C ALA A 629 39.01 38.77 -31.28
N LEU A 630 37.85 38.65 -30.68
CA LEU A 630 36.86 37.63 -30.93
C LEU A 630 35.53 38.24 -31.34
N THR A 631 34.82 37.51 -32.18
CA THR A 631 33.42 37.77 -32.53
C THR A 631 32.62 36.51 -32.35
N TRP A 632 31.37 36.64 -32.05
CA TRP A 632 30.42 35.54 -31.93
C TRP A 632 29.02 35.95 -32.34
N GLN A 633 28.13 34.98 -32.47
CA GLN A 633 26.74 35.25 -32.71
C GLN A 633 25.99 35.22 -31.36
N SER A 634 25.02 36.09 -31.19
CA SER A 634 24.13 36.06 -30.03
C SER A 634 23.39 34.72 -29.92
N PRO A 635 22.96 34.30 -28.75
CA PRO A 635 22.15 33.07 -28.55
C PRO A 635 21.01 32.99 -29.55
N SER A 636 20.85 31.84 -30.19
CA SER A 636 19.79 31.60 -31.17
C SER A 636 18.40 31.46 -30.54
N VAL A 637 18.35 31.07 -29.28
CA VAL A 637 17.11 30.90 -28.50
C VAL A 637 17.20 31.74 -27.25
N THR A 638 16.19 32.59 -27.04
CA THR A 638 16.07 33.48 -25.89
C THR A 638 14.73 33.27 -25.23
N GLY A 639 14.71 33.20 -23.92
CA GLY A 639 13.46 33.06 -23.14
C GLY A 639 12.62 34.35 -23.20
N ASP A 640 11.33 34.17 -22.91
CA ASP A 640 10.42 35.32 -22.85
C ASP A 640 10.86 36.32 -21.78
N GLY A 641 10.85 37.57 -22.12
CA GLY A 641 11.21 38.70 -21.21
C GLY A 641 12.70 38.77 -20.89
N VAL A 642 13.55 37.98 -21.54
CA VAL A 642 15.00 37.98 -21.33
C VAL A 642 15.64 39.06 -22.22
N SER A 643 16.46 39.89 -21.61
CA SER A 643 17.36 40.82 -22.32
C SER A 643 18.80 40.52 -21.93
N ILE A 644 19.66 40.39 -22.93
CA ILE A 644 21.08 40.24 -22.73
C ILE A 644 21.68 41.61 -22.45
N ARG A 645 22.38 41.73 -21.33
CA ARG A 645 23.06 42.96 -20.93
C ARG A 645 24.48 43.02 -21.45
N GLU A 646 25.21 41.99 -21.32
CA GLU A 646 26.62 41.85 -21.64
C GLU A 646 26.98 40.38 -21.93
N TYR A 647 28.22 40.17 -22.35
CA TYR A 647 28.76 38.80 -22.48
C TYR A 647 29.95 38.65 -21.54
N LYS A 648 30.09 37.41 -21.04
CA LYS A 648 31.21 36.97 -20.25
C LYS A 648 32.11 36.13 -21.14
N VAL A 649 33.36 36.60 -21.38
CA VAL A 649 34.37 35.83 -22.09
C VAL A 649 35.33 35.23 -21.09
N GLU A 650 35.41 33.90 -21.10
CA GLU A 650 36.32 33.15 -20.25
C GLU A 650 37.44 32.56 -21.10
N TYR A 651 38.66 32.69 -20.62
CA TYR A 651 39.84 32.18 -21.29
C TYR A 651 40.85 31.59 -20.33
N LYS A 652 41.58 30.57 -20.76
CA LYS A 652 42.70 29.96 -20.02
C LYS A 652 43.81 29.52 -20.94
N GLU A 653 45.04 29.50 -20.42
CA GLU A 653 46.18 28.95 -21.15
C GLU A 653 46.03 27.44 -21.28
N GLU A 654 46.36 26.90 -22.48
CA GLU A 654 46.48 25.45 -22.69
C GLU A 654 47.74 24.97 -22.00
N ALA A 655 47.67 23.97 -21.16
CA ALA A 655 48.79 23.44 -20.42
C ALA A 655 49.81 22.73 -21.33
N GLY A 656 50.99 23.34 -21.50
CA GLY A 656 52.17 22.60 -21.89
C GLY A 656 52.77 21.84 -20.68
N ASP A 657 53.44 20.77 -20.93
CA ASP A 657 53.85 19.65 -20.09
C ASP A 657 54.57 19.90 -18.73
N THR A 658 54.54 21.13 -18.17
CA THR A 658 55.24 21.41 -16.89
C THR A 658 54.47 22.41 -16.04
N SER A 659 54.08 21.95 -14.80
CA SER A 659 53.48 22.67 -13.66
C SER A 659 51.96 22.82 -13.64
N GLN A 660 51.32 21.89 -12.94
CA GLN A 660 49.87 21.64 -12.90
C GLN A 660 49.00 22.61 -12.07
N GLU A 661 49.51 23.36 -11.13
CA GLU A 661 48.65 23.99 -10.12
C GLU A 661 48.15 25.40 -10.41
N ARG A 662 48.72 26.12 -11.38
CA ARG A 662 48.33 27.51 -11.72
C ARG A 662 47.54 27.71 -13.02
N LYS A 663 47.44 26.70 -13.86
CA LYS A 663 46.92 26.82 -15.25
C LYS A 663 45.48 26.41 -15.49
N ASP A 664 44.81 25.89 -14.51
CA ASP A 664 43.40 25.39 -14.69
C ASP A 664 42.32 26.43 -14.36
N LYS A 665 42.71 27.61 -13.98
CA LYS A 665 41.73 28.65 -13.65
C LYS A 665 41.34 29.46 -14.87
N TRP A 666 40.04 29.47 -15.17
CA TRP A 666 39.46 30.37 -16.16
C TRP A 666 39.58 31.81 -15.70
N LEU A 667 40.13 32.67 -16.51
CA LEU A 667 40.12 34.13 -16.38
C LEU A 667 38.87 34.68 -17.06
N GLU A 668 38.33 35.76 -16.56
CA GLU A 668 37.06 36.33 -17.02
C GLU A 668 37.27 37.76 -17.53
N ARG A 669 36.62 38.07 -18.65
CA ARG A 669 36.46 39.41 -19.14
C ARG A 669 34.99 39.64 -19.54
N ARG A 670 34.45 40.77 -19.23
CA ARG A 670 33.06 41.13 -19.57
C ARG A 670 33.06 42.22 -20.63
N THR A 671 32.07 42.15 -21.53
CA THR A 671 31.83 43.26 -22.47
C THR A 671 31.12 44.37 -21.71
N GLU A 672 31.41 45.66 -22.08
CA GLU A 672 30.75 46.79 -21.41
C GLU A 672 29.28 46.95 -21.80
N LYS A 673 28.86 46.35 -22.90
CA LYS A 673 27.50 46.42 -23.45
C LYS A 673 27.21 45.10 -24.18
N ARG A 674 26.00 44.98 -24.68
CA ARG A 674 25.61 43.89 -25.57
C ARG A 674 26.32 44.00 -26.91
N THR A 675 27.56 43.65 -26.95
CA THR A 675 28.37 43.63 -28.16
C THR A 675 28.92 42.22 -28.37
N GLU A 676 28.74 41.67 -29.57
CA GLU A 676 29.21 40.37 -29.96
C GLU A 676 30.71 40.42 -30.38
N PHE A 677 31.46 41.19 -29.68
CA PHE A 677 32.89 41.41 -29.91
C PHE A 677 33.61 41.68 -28.59
N CYS A 678 34.80 41.12 -28.44
CA CYS A 678 35.64 41.36 -27.27
C CYS A 678 37.12 41.19 -27.65
N THR A 679 37.96 42.05 -27.11
CA THR A 679 39.39 41.91 -27.20
C THR A 679 39.95 41.49 -25.85
N ILE A 680 40.69 40.38 -25.82
CA ILE A 680 41.46 39.95 -24.68
C ILE A 680 42.91 40.41 -24.89
N GLY A 681 43.36 41.34 -24.05
CA GLY A 681 44.71 41.89 -24.05
C GLY A 681 45.59 41.29 -22.95
N GLU A 682 46.86 41.72 -22.94
CA GLU A 682 47.87 41.29 -21.95
C GLU A 682 48.17 39.78 -21.96
N LEU A 683 48.02 39.18 -23.12
CA LEU A 683 48.31 37.77 -23.31
C LEU A 683 49.81 37.54 -23.55
N ARG A 684 50.26 36.35 -23.30
CA ARG A 684 51.65 35.93 -23.56
C ARG A 684 51.83 35.60 -25.03
N PRO A 685 52.95 36.00 -25.67
CA PRO A 685 53.27 35.62 -27.02
C PRO A 685 53.47 34.07 -27.15
N GLN A 686 53.19 33.53 -28.32
CA GLN A 686 53.36 32.15 -28.64
C GLN A 686 52.65 31.18 -27.64
N THR A 687 51.51 31.58 -27.13
CA THR A 687 50.77 30.81 -26.10
C THR A 687 49.39 30.50 -26.63
N SER A 688 48.97 29.22 -26.46
CA SER A 688 47.62 28.77 -26.83
C SER A 688 46.65 29.02 -25.71
N TYR A 689 45.49 29.59 -26.04
CA TYR A 689 44.43 29.89 -25.15
C TYR A 689 43.14 29.19 -25.56
N ARG A 690 42.44 28.56 -24.61
CA ARG A 690 41.04 28.14 -24.79
C ARG A 690 40.13 29.27 -24.40
N VAL A 691 39.14 29.53 -25.23
CA VAL A 691 38.22 30.63 -25.02
C VAL A 691 36.78 30.17 -25.24
N ARG A 692 35.89 30.63 -24.39
CA ARG A 692 34.46 30.40 -24.48
C ARG A 692 33.70 31.64 -24.06
N VAL A 693 32.43 31.77 -24.49
CA VAL A 693 31.60 32.97 -24.24
C VAL A 693 30.27 32.56 -23.67
N SER A 694 29.80 33.28 -22.67
CA SER A 694 28.46 33.14 -22.08
C SER A 694 27.71 34.45 -22.16
N ALA A 695 26.38 34.38 -22.34
CA ALA A 695 25.53 35.56 -22.28
C ALA A 695 25.15 35.89 -20.83
N VAL A 696 25.20 37.12 -20.44
CA VAL A 696 24.79 37.61 -19.14
C VAL A 696 23.54 38.49 -19.32
N CYS A 697 22.47 38.12 -18.68
CA CYS A 697 21.19 38.78 -18.77
C CYS A 697 21.07 39.97 -17.81
N ALA A 698 20.05 40.81 -18.00
CA ALA A 698 19.80 41.99 -17.18
C ALA A 698 19.56 41.66 -15.69
N ASP A 699 19.00 40.50 -15.39
CA ASP A 699 18.79 39.96 -14.03
C ASP A 699 20.04 39.32 -13.40
N GLY A 700 21.14 39.24 -14.14
CA GLY A 700 22.40 38.64 -13.73
C GLY A 700 22.50 37.13 -14.01
N ALA A 701 21.46 36.50 -14.56
CA ALA A 701 21.52 35.11 -14.97
C ALA A 701 22.48 34.93 -16.17
N VAL A 702 23.20 33.82 -16.20
CA VAL A 702 24.24 33.53 -17.19
C VAL A 702 23.86 32.27 -17.98
N SER A 703 24.01 32.30 -19.29
CA SER A 703 23.84 31.14 -20.15
C SER A 703 24.94 30.10 -19.94
N ASP A 704 24.74 28.90 -20.47
CA ASP A 704 25.86 27.98 -20.67
C ASP A 704 26.92 28.63 -21.59
N PRO A 705 28.21 28.25 -21.43
CA PRO A 705 29.23 28.74 -22.30
C PRO A 705 29.08 28.16 -23.72
N SER A 706 29.53 28.93 -24.71
CA SER A 706 29.66 28.47 -26.07
C SER A 706 30.62 27.31 -26.19
N LYS A 707 30.69 26.69 -27.38
CA LYS A 707 31.78 25.77 -27.71
C LYS A 707 33.11 26.49 -27.60
N GLU A 708 34.13 25.82 -27.08
CA GLU A 708 35.46 26.36 -26.91
C GLU A 708 36.17 26.51 -28.25
N ILE A 709 37.01 27.51 -28.35
CA ILE A 709 37.96 27.69 -29.43
C ILE A 709 39.36 27.70 -28.85
N LEU A 710 40.29 27.07 -29.53
CA LEU A 710 41.74 27.10 -29.25
C LEU A 710 42.41 28.08 -30.17
N ILE A 711 43.10 29.07 -29.60
CA ILE A 711 43.75 30.14 -30.34
C ILE A 711 45.14 30.35 -29.79
N SER A 712 46.11 30.50 -30.65
CA SER A 712 47.51 30.80 -30.27
C SER A 712 47.86 32.21 -30.62
N THR A 713 48.46 32.95 -29.68
CA THR A 713 49.05 34.27 -29.93
C THR A 713 50.27 34.18 -30.79
N GLU A 714 50.54 35.24 -31.52
CA GLU A 714 51.68 35.33 -32.46
C GLU A 714 52.99 35.52 -31.70
N LYS A 715 54.10 35.31 -32.46
CA LYS A 715 55.44 35.53 -31.93
C LYS A 715 55.72 37.04 -31.88
N LYS A 716 56.34 37.50 -30.81
CA LYS A 716 56.76 38.90 -30.68
C LYS A 716 57.92 39.17 -31.61
N GLY A 717 57.72 39.99 -32.66
CA GLY A 717 58.77 40.45 -33.62
C GLY A 717 59.57 41.63 -33.06
N ASN A 718 60.86 41.68 -33.41
CA ASN A 718 61.74 42.79 -33.10
C ASN A 718 62.01 43.59 -34.36
N LEU A 719 60.99 44.21 -34.93
CA LEU A 719 61.03 44.91 -36.17
C LEU A 719 61.86 46.19 -36.05
N ILE A 720 62.76 46.44 -36.97
CA ILE A 720 63.54 47.71 -37.11
C ILE A 720 63.50 48.21 -38.55
N LEU A 721 63.81 49.47 -38.78
CA LEU A 721 63.89 50.07 -40.10
C LEU A 721 65.24 49.80 -40.77
N ASP A 722 65.22 49.62 -42.11
CA ASP A 722 66.42 49.35 -42.87
C ASP A 722 67.03 50.64 -43.46
N PRO A 723 68.18 51.05 -42.94
CA PRO A 723 68.81 52.29 -43.37
C PRO A 723 69.25 52.31 -44.86
N ASP A 724 69.45 51.06 -45.39
CA ASP A 724 69.94 50.99 -46.80
C ASP A 724 68.79 51.26 -47.80
N THR A 725 67.52 51.12 -47.36
CA THR A 725 66.36 51.47 -48.20
C THR A 725 65.89 52.90 -48.02
N ALA A 726 66.30 53.59 -46.96
CA ALA A 726 65.82 54.92 -46.59
C ALA A 726 66.22 55.97 -47.62
N HIS A 727 65.22 56.84 -47.97
CA HIS A 727 65.48 58.04 -48.80
C HIS A 727 66.52 58.98 -48.15
N PRO A 728 67.45 59.64 -48.87
CA PRO A 728 68.43 60.52 -48.20
C PRO A 728 67.92 61.67 -47.35
N GLU A 729 66.69 62.10 -47.56
CA GLU A 729 66.03 63.06 -46.66
C GLU A 729 65.40 62.50 -45.38
N LEU A 730 65.43 61.20 -45.20
CA LEU A 730 64.89 60.56 -43.99
C LEU A 730 65.98 60.33 -42.95
N VAL A 731 65.69 60.67 -41.72
CA VAL A 731 66.52 60.46 -40.53
C VAL A 731 65.90 59.32 -39.68
N LEU A 732 66.67 58.26 -39.50
CA LEU A 732 66.30 57.15 -38.63
C LEU A 732 66.86 57.39 -37.22
N SER A 733 66.13 56.94 -36.16
CA SER A 733 66.69 56.92 -34.83
C SER A 733 67.84 55.92 -34.66
N GLU A 734 68.67 56.05 -33.61
CA GLU A 734 69.76 55.15 -33.33
C GLU A 734 69.36 53.69 -33.19
N ASP A 735 68.17 53.48 -32.55
CA ASP A 735 67.56 52.15 -32.39
C ASP A 735 66.86 51.67 -33.65
N ARG A 736 66.87 52.48 -34.74
CA ARG A 736 66.23 52.18 -36.05
C ARG A 736 64.73 51.86 -35.92
N LYS A 737 64.08 52.31 -34.85
CA LYS A 737 62.63 52.12 -34.66
C LYS A 737 61.82 53.31 -35.12
N SER A 738 62.40 54.48 -35.31
CA SER A 738 61.66 55.68 -35.67
C SER A 738 62.23 56.31 -36.95
N VAL A 739 61.35 56.87 -37.73
CA VAL A 739 61.73 57.64 -38.96
C VAL A 739 60.98 58.99 -38.94
N ARG A 740 61.74 60.02 -39.30
CA ARG A 740 61.24 61.38 -39.58
C ARG A 740 61.98 62.01 -40.84
N ARG A 741 61.34 63.04 -41.36
CA ARG A 741 62.00 63.80 -42.43
C ARG A 741 63.01 64.79 -41.84
N GLY A 742 64.25 64.73 -42.37
CA GLY A 742 65.31 65.69 -42.04
C GLY A 742 65.18 66.95 -42.76
N HIS A 743 65.83 68.06 -42.23
CA HIS A 743 65.85 69.38 -42.85
C HIS A 743 66.85 69.45 -44.03
N LYS A 744 67.74 68.55 -44.12
CA LYS A 744 68.79 68.44 -45.20
C LYS A 744 68.90 67.08 -45.74
N SER A 745 69.10 66.83 -46.98
CA SER A 745 69.46 65.58 -47.62
C SER A 745 70.82 65.11 -47.14
N GLN A 746 70.85 63.83 -46.66
CA GLN A 746 72.10 63.23 -46.30
C GLN A 746 72.92 62.79 -47.56
N ILE A 747 74.26 62.84 -47.47
CA ILE A 747 75.11 62.29 -48.56
C ILE A 747 75.20 60.80 -48.40
N LEU A 748 74.26 60.10 -49.03
CA LEU A 748 74.22 58.63 -49.03
C LEU A 748 74.41 58.08 -50.46
N SER A 749 75.00 56.90 -50.59
CA SER A 749 75.13 56.21 -51.88
C SER A 749 73.78 55.89 -52.49
N ASP A 750 73.62 56.11 -53.82
CA ASP A 750 72.36 55.72 -54.49
C ASP A 750 72.43 54.21 -54.87
N SER A 751 72.24 53.33 -53.89
CA SER A 751 72.15 51.91 -54.05
C SER A 751 70.81 51.51 -54.73
N PRO A 752 70.74 50.35 -55.40
CA PRO A 752 69.48 49.84 -55.96
C PRO A 752 68.35 49.73 -54.96
N GLU A 753 68.65 49.46 -53.72
CA GLU A 753 67.73 49.29 -52.63
C GLU A 753 67.16 50.57 -52.09
N ARG A 754 67.84 51.68 -52.23
CA ARG A 754 67.46 53.02 -51.64
C ARG A 754 66.45 53.74 -52.51
N PHE A 755 65.42 54.25 -51.85
CA PHE A 755 64.46 55.15 -52.47
C PHE A 755 65.12 56.49 -52.78
N ASN A 756 64.92 57.01 -54.01
CA ASN A 756 65.56 58.28 -54.45
C ASN A 756 64.56 59.39 -54.83
N TYR A 757 63.32 59.07 -54.97
CA TYR A 757 62.27 60.05 -55.30
C TYR A 757 61.24 60.16 -54.19
N LEU A 758 60.68 59.05 -53.77
CA LEU A 758 59.71 59.03 -52.67
C LEU A 758 60.43 58.87 -51.32
N ARG A 759 60.06 59.58 -50.34
CA ARG A 759 60.63 59.55 -48.97
C ARG A 759 60.18 58.34 -48.22
N CYS A 760 60.52 57.19 -48.67
CA CYS A 760 60.18 55.87 -48.15
C CYS A 760 61.31 55.20 -47.43
N VAL A 761 61.04 54.28 -46.56
CA VAL A 761 61.87 53.30 -45.89
C VAL A 761 61.14 52.01 -45.69
N LEU A 762 61.85 50.89 -45.78
CA LEU A 762 61.27 49.58 -45.46
C LEU A 762 61.74 49.06 -44.09
N GLY A 763 61.04 48.11 -43.56
CA GLY A 763 61.53 47.31 -42.43
C GLY A 763 62.73 46.45 -42.85
N SER A 764 63.58 46.08 -41.90
CA SER A 764 64.73 45.19 -42.16
C SER A 764 64.31 43.71 -42.26
N GLU A 765 63.18 43.41 -41.63
CA GLU A 765 62.54 42.09 -41.70
C GLU A 765 61.57 42.03 -42.85
N TRP A 766 61.47 40.88 -43.47
CA TRP A 766 60.49 40.57 -44.50
C TRP A 766 59.82 39.27 -44.31
N PHE A 767 58.61 39.09 -44.83
CA PHE A 767 57.72 37.98 -44.63
C PHE A 767 57.43 37.27 -45.97
N THR A 768 57.47 35.95 -45.97
CA THR A 768 57.09 35.07 -47.09
C THR A 768 56.05 34.01 -46.69
N SER A 769 55.66 33.97 -45.45
CA SER A 769 54.67 33.03 -44.89
C SER A 769 54.19 33.57 -43.53
N GLY A 770 53.10 33.00 -43.03
CA GLY A 770 52.60 33.22 -41.69
C GLY A 770 51.78 34.47 -41.51
N LYS A 771 51.41 34.71 -40.26
CA LYS A 771 50.69 35.92 -39.80
C LYS A 771 51.64 36.77 -38.97
N HIS A 772 51.70 38.03 -39.28
CA HIS A 772 52.59 38.99 -38.63
C HIS A 772 51.87 40.28 -38.33
N SER A 773 52.17 40.86 -37.17
CA SER A 773 51.62 42.18 -36.84
C SER A 773 52.63 43.02 -36.09
N TRP A 774 52.49 44.32 -36.25
CA TRP A 774 53.27 45.32 -35.55
C TRP A 774 52.48 46.60 -35.38
N GLN A 775 52.88 47.44 -34.45
CA GLN A 775 52.26 48.72 -34.20
C GLN A 775 53.15 49.86 -34.69
N VAL A 776 52.51 50.88 -35.23
CA VAL A 776 53.19 52.09 -35.65
C VAL A 776 52.54 53.30 -34.97
N LYS A 777 53.28 53.99 -34.13
CA LYS A 777 52.90 55.24 -33.55
C LYS A 777 53.10 56.41 -34.53
N VAL A 778 52.10 57.22 -34.67
CA VAL A 778 52.15 58.40 -35.50
C VAL A 778 52.31 59.64 -34.61
N GLU A 779 53.41 60.31 -34.64
CA GLU A 779 53.74 61.49 -33.83
C GLU A 779 53.94 62.72 -34.68
N GLY A 780 53.23 63.82 -34.33
CA GLY A 780 53.34 65.07 -35.03
C GLY A 780 52.02 65.85 -35.08
N GLY A 781 52.01 67.04 -35.68
CA GLY A 781 50.84 67.98 -35.80
C GLY A 781 49.84 67.52 -36.89
N PRO A 782 48.68 68.21 -37.03
CA PRO A 782 47.56 67.77 -37.87
C PRO A 782 47.81 67.93 -39.40
N ALA A 783 48.92 68.46 -39.82
CA ALA A 783 49.23 68.70 -41.23
C ALA A 783 50.42 67.83 -41.69
N GLY A 784 50.26 66.56 -41.82
CA GLY A 784 51.34 65.70 -42.28
C GLY A 784 50.89 64.72 -43.33
N ASN A 785 51.78 64.51 -44.26
CA ASN A 785 51.58 63.42 -45.21
C ASN A 785 52.47 62.25 -44.82
N TRP A 786 51.84 61.09 -44.54
CA TRP A 786 52.48 59.86 -44.14
C TRP A 786 51.71 58.66 -44.66
N ALA A 787 52.37 57.54 -44.76
CA ALA A 787 51.77 56.24 -45.04
C ALA A 787 52.44 55.14 -44.25
N VAL A 788 51.60 54.21 -43.81
CA VAL A 788 52.05 52.99 -43.11
C VAL A 788 51.40 51.81 -43.77
N GLY A 789 52.19 50.71 -43.97
CA GLY A 789 51.67 49.53 -44.61
C GLY A 789 52.74 48.46 -44.90
N VAL A 790 52.55 47.80 -46.01
CA VAL A 790 53.45 46.77 -46.48
C VAL A 790 53.73 46.97 -47.99
N ALA A 791 54.92 46.55 -48.43
CA ALA A 791 55.28 46.60 -49.83
C ALA A 791 56.01 45.33 -50.29
N ARG A 792 55.79 44.93 -51.54
CA ARG A 792 56.56 43.86 -52.18
C ARG A 792 58.04 44.24 -52.35
N GLN A 793 58.89 43.22 -52.39
CA GLN A 793 60.31 43.43 -52.72
C GLN A 793 60.52 44.15 -54.04
N SER A 794 59.67 43.86 -55.01
CA SER A 794 59.72 44.45 -56.35
C SER A 794 59.21 45.89 -56.45
N VAL A 795 58.86 46.53 -55.33
CA VAL A 795 58.36 47.89 -55.29
C VAL A 795 59.37 48.83 -55.93
N GLN A 796 58.94 49.68 -56.88
CA GLN A 796 59.81 50.58 -57.58
C GLN A 796 60.40 51.60 -56.62
N ARG A 797 61.70 51.68 -56.58
CA ARG A 797 62.44 52.55 -55.62
C ARG A 797 63.06 53.78 -56.30
N LYS A 798 63.16 53.74 -57.68
CA LYS A 798 63.77 54.83 -58.44
C LYS A 798 62.70 55.54 -59.28
N GLY A 799 62.84 56.88 -59.36
CA GLY A 799 61.97 57.73 -60.14
C GLY A 799 60.55 57.99 -59.55
N LYS A 800 59.67 58.58 -60.35
CA LYS A 800 58.31 58.92 -59.89
C LYS A 800 57.44 57.67 -59.88
N VAL A 801 56.91 57.32 -58.66
CA VAL A 801 56.12 56.16 -58.43
C VAL A 801 54.80 56.55 -57.73
N ALA A 802 53.76 55.88 -57.98
CA ALA A 802 52.47 55.99 -57.21
C ALA A 802 52.33 54.87 -56.14
N PHE A 803 51.71 55.22 -55.03
CA PHE A 803 51.39 54.20 -54.01
C PHE A 803 50.10 53.51 -54.38
N THR A 804 50.11 52.44 -55.07
CA THR A 804 48.95 51.70 -55.48
C THR A 804 49.15 50.20 -55.36
N LEU A 805 48.08 49.47 -55.34
CA LEU A 805 48.11 48.02 -55.36
C LEU A 805 48.81 47.43 -56.54
N LYS A 806 48.77 48.11 -57.67
CA LYS A 806 49.46 47.74 -58.90
C LYS A 806 51.00 47.77 -58.75
N GLU A 807 51.48 48.72 -58.02
CA GLU A 807 52.88 48.88 -57.67
C GLU A 807 53.33 48.01 -56.49
N GLY A 808 52.39 47.27 -55.88
CA GLY A 808 52.73 46.32 -54.83
C GLY A 808 52.77 46.96 -53.41
N VAL A 809 52.06 47.98 -53.22
CA VAL A 809 51.95 48.67 -51.89
C VAL A 809 50.54 48.61 -51.35
N TRP A 810 50.39 48.12 -50.16
CA TRP A 810 49.16 48.08 -49.39
C TRP A 810 49.31 48.92 -48.11
N ALA A 811 48.80 50.15 -48.15
CA ALA A 811 49.04 51.12 -47.12
C ALA A 811 47.79 51.97 -46.82
N VAL A 812 47.64 52.41 -45.57
CA VAL A 812 46.79 53.54 -45.20
C VAL A 812 47.66 54.80 -45.12
N LEU A 813 47.10 55.90 -45.55
CA LEU A 813 47.87 57.13 -45.68
C LEU A 813 47.01 58.36 -45.32
N GLN A 814 47.67 59.38 -44.78
CA GLN A 814 47.12 60.71 -44.61
C GLN A 814 47.66 61.58 -45.74
N TRP A 815 46.80 62.35 -46.42
CA TRP A 815 47.16 63.18 -47.54
C TRP A 815 46.63 64.59 -47.34
N GLY A 816 47.50 65.63 -47.45
CA GLY A 816 47.15 67.02 -47.33
C GLY A 816 46.98 67.48 -45.86
N SER A 817 46.31 68.63 -45.67
CA SER A 817 46.02 69.13 -44.36
C SER A 817 44.65 68.69 -43.87
N GLY A 818 44.55 68.11 -42.66
CA GLY A 818 43.31 67.68 -42.03
C GLY A 818 43.04 66.17 -42.11
N SER A 819 41.81 65.82 -42.02
CA SER A 819 41.33 64.39 -41.83
C SER A 819 41.12 63.64 -43.16
N ASP A 820 41.96 63.85 -44.19
CA ASP A 820 41.91 63.11 -45.46
C ASP A 820 42.77 61.85 -45.39
N TYR A 821 42.13 60.81 -44.89
CA TYR A 821 42.71 59.46 -44.80
C TYR A 821 42.33 58.63 -46.03
N ARG A 822 43.27 57.88 -46.57
CA ARG A 822 43.05 57.05 -47.76
C ARG A 822 43.71 55.70 -47.63
N ALA A 823 43.15 54.71 -48.34
CA ALA A 823 43.80 53.43 -48.59
C ALA A 823 44.36 53.35 -50.00
N SER A 824 45.49 52.69 -50.16
CA SER A 824 46.23 52.63 -51.46
C SER A 824 45.57 51.69 -52.47
N THR A 825 44.24 51.62 -52.48
CA THR A 825 43.48 50.90 -53.51
C THR A 825 43.62 51.52 -54.91
N SER A 826 43.14 50.81 -55.92
CA SER A 826 43.15 51.35 -57.30
C SER A 826 41.76 51.27 -57.91
N PRO A 827 41.02 52.37 -58.00
CA PRO A 827 41.33 53.72 -57.54
C PRO A 827 41.48 53.86 -56.04
N VAL A 828 42.17 54.87 -55.56
CA VAL A 828 42.42 55.16 -54.14
C VAL A 828 41.09 55.33 -53.37
N THR A 829 40.92 54.65 -52.29
CA THR A 829 39.74 54.77 -51.47
C THR A 829 39.91 55.78 -50.33
N ARG A 830 38.96 56.71 -50.23
CA ARG A 830 38.92 57.67 -49.11
C ARG A 830 38.30 57.02 -47.89
N LEU A 831 38.95 57.22 -46.76
CA LEU A 831 38.51 56.59 -45.48
C LEU A 831 37.83 57.65 -44.62
N SER A 832 36.63 57.33 -44.09
CA SER A 832 35.92 58.15 -43.09
C SER A 832 36.24 57.61 -41.70
N LEU A 833 37.27 58.16 -41.05
CA LEU A 833 37.69 57.71 -39.75
C LEU A 833 36.94 58.48 -38.65
N SER A 834 36.52 57.77 -37.58
CA SER A 834 35.84 58.39 -36.42
C SER A 834 36.76 59.21 -35.53
N ARG A 835 38.07 58.97 -35.60
CA ARG A 835 39.11 59.66 -34.84
C ARG A 835 40.45 59.60 -35.61
N GLU A 836 41.33 60.48 -35.24
CA GLU A 836 42.72 60.44 -35.79
C GLU A 836 43.47 59.26 -35.21
N PRO A 837 44.13 58.46 -36.06
CA PRO A 837 44.92 57.34 -35.58
C PRO A 837 46.27 57.81 -35.03
N SER A 838 46.40 57.71 -33.67
CA SER A 838 47.66 57.98 -32.99
C SER A 838 48.58 56.75 -32.98
N ARG A 839 48.01 55.56 -33.09
CA ARG A 839 48.75 54.28 -33.18
C ARG A 839 47.97 53.33 -34.09
N ILE A 840 48.65 52.79 -35.04
CA ILE A 840 48.07 51.89 -36.05
C ILE A 840 48.65 50.48 -35.87
N GLN A 841 47.77 49.50 -35.72
CA GLN A 841 48.12 48.12 -35.80
C GLN A 841 48.06 47.67 -37.26
N VAL A 842 49.19 47.20 -37.79
CA VAL A 842 49.30 46.57 -39.13
C VAL A 842 49.32 45.05 -38.94
N SER A 843 48.47 44.37 -39.66
CA SER A 843 48.38 42.90 -39.62
C SER A 843 48.51 42.33 -41.03
N LEU A 844 49.41 41.39 -41.21
CA LEU A 844 49.71 40.74 -42.49
C LEU A 844 49.40 39.25 -42.33
N ASP A 845 48.47 38.69 -43.10
CA ASP A 845 48.31 37.25 -43.33
C ASP A 845 48.77 36.91 -44.72
N TYR A 846 49.97 36.35 -44.82
CA TYR A 846 50.60 36.10 -46.08
C TYR A 846 49.86 35.03 -46.91
N GLU A 847 49.48 33.89 -46.31
CA GLU A 847 48.73 32.81 -46.96
C GLU A 847 47.27 33.24 -47.26
N GLY A 848 46.66 33.94 -46.39
CA GLY A 848 45.26 34.48 -46.55
C GLY A 848 45.17 35.65 -47.51
N GLY A 849 46.33 36.22 -47.98
CA GLY A 849 46.37 37.43 -48.86
C GLY A 849 45.69 38.66 -48.24
N LEU A 850 45.85 38.84 -46.91
CA LEU A 850 45.16 39.88 -46.19
C LEU A 850 46.13 40.85 -45.54
N VAL A 851 45.85 42.15 -45.72
CA VAL A 851 46.51 43.21 -44.98
C VAL A 851 45.45 44.07 -44.30
N ALA A 852 45.48 44.10 -42.99
CA ALA A 852 44.49 44.81 -42.20
C ALA A 852 45.10 45.88 -41.31
N PHE A 853 44.40 46.97 -41.15
CA PHE A 853 44.76 48.11 -40.34
C PHE A 853 43.70 48.37 -39.28
N HIS A 854 44.16 48.51 -38.05
CA HIS A 854 43.25 48.76 -36.89
C HIS A 854 43.79 49.87 -36.00
N TYR A 855 42.96 50.51 -35.26
CA TYR A 855 43.42 51.33 -34.13
C TYR A 855 44.09 50.41 -33.12
N ALA A 856 45.33 50.68 -32.76
CA ALA A 856 46.05 49.79 -31.85
C ALA A 856 45.52 49.80 -30.43
N ASP A 857 44.75 50.78 -30.04
CA ASP A 857 44.21 50.91 -28.65
C ASP A 857 43.01 50.04 -28.38
N ASP A 858 42.15 49.83 -29.37
CA ASP A 858 40.90 49.05 -29.22
C ASP A 858 40.64 48.10 -30.37
N LEU A 859 41.59 47.96 -31.32
CA LEU A 859 41.50 47.11 -32.47
C LEU A 859 40.28 47.36 -33.37
N THR A 860 39.74 48.59 -33.32
CA THR A 860 38.68 48.99 -34.23
C THR A 860 39.24 49.03 -35.66
N PRO A 861 38.55 48.42 -36.65
CA PRO A 861 39.05 48.42 -38.03
C PRO A 861 39.19 49.80 -38.62
N ILE A 862 40.31 50.05 -39.25
CA ILE A 862 40.58 51.25 -40.10
C ILE A 862 40.29 50.90 -41.55
N PHE A 863 40.95 49.85 -42.02
CA PHE A 863 40.79 49.37 -43.41
C PHE A 863 41.42 47.97 -43.58
N THR A 864 40.83 47.18 -44.45
CA THR A 864 41.35 45.83 -44.77
C THR A 864 41.41 45.59 -46.26
N PHE A 865 42.58 45.16 -46.75
CA PHE A 865 42.77 44.62 -48.09
C PHE A 865 42.56 43.16 -48.10
N PRO A 866 41.39 42.63 -48.58
CA PRO A 866 41.02 41.23 -48.40
C PRO A 866 41.64 40.24 -49.44
N GLN A 867 42.23 40.78 -50.47
CA GLN A 867 42.79 40.00 -51.61
C GLN A 867 44.15 40.61 -52.06
N ALA A 868 45.07 40.71 -51.15
CA ALA A 868 46.40 41.18 -51.42
C ALA A 868 47.20 40.12 -52.21
N SER A 869 47.60 40.45 -53.47
CA SER A 869 48.36 39.52 -54.25
C SER A 869 49.88 39.74 -54.03
N PHE A 870 50.48 38.94 -53.18
CA PHE A 870 51.91 39.04 -52.88
C PHE A 870 52.82 38.41 -53.88
N LYS A 871 52.31 37.63 -54.86
CA LYS A 871 53.01 36.99 -55.94
C LYS A 871 54.21 36.11 -55.53
N GLY A 872 54.18 35.56 -54.28
CA GLY A 872 55.32 34.79 -53.76
C GLY A 872 56.59 35.62 -53.43
N GLU A 873 56.45 36.93 -53.43
CA GLU A 873 57.55 37.86 -53.12
C GLU A 873 57.67 38.09 -51.58
N LYS A 874 58.86 38.59 -51.22
CA LYS A 874 59.07 39.09 -49.86
C LYS A 874 58.24 40.34 -49.65
N ILE A 875 57.52 40.39 -48.52
CA ILE A 875 56.74 41.53 -48.12
C ILE A 875 57.45 42.20 -46.96
N PHE A 876 57.68 43.49 -47.12
CA PHE A 876 58.33 44.33 -46.15
C PHE A 876 57.35 45.32 -45.48
N PRO A 877 57.49 45.61 -44.19
CA PRO A 877 56.87 46.81 -43.60
C PRO A 877 57.29 48.05 -44.41
N PHE A 878 56.33 48.88 -44.71
CA PHE A 878 56.48 50.06 -45.57
C PHE A 878 56.07 51.32 -44.80
N PHE A 879 56.99 52.34 -44.94
CA PHE A 879 56.78 53.61 -44.31
C PHE A 879 57.07 54.74 -45.30
N TRP A 880 56.25 55.78 -45.34
CA TRP A 880 56.45 57.00 -46.12
C TRP A 880 56.26 58.21 -45.27
N VAL A 881 57.15 59.21 -45.25
CA VAL A 881 57.11 60.44 -44.51
C VAL A 881 57.45 61.64 -45.42
N TRP A 882 56.44 62.50 -45.69
CA TRP A 882 56.62 63.68 -46.51
C TRP A 882 56.77 64.94 -45.73
N GLY A 883 55.95 65.11 -44.67
CA GLY A 883 55.89 66.32 -43.83
C GLY A 883 57.04 66.46 -42.87
N THR A 884 57.58 67.72 -42.73
CA THR A 884 58.57 68.00 -41.68
C THR A 884 57.79 68.19 -40.35
N GLY A 885 58.26 67.53 -39.26
CA GLY A 885 57.63 67.59 -37.99
C GLY A 885 56.79 66.30 -37.66
N PHE A 886 56.76 65.35 -38.52
CA PHE A 886 56.20 64.06 -38.33
C PHE A 886 57.24 62.94 -38.05
N GLN A 887 56.92 62.09 -37.19
CA GLN A 887 57.69 60.88 -36.89
C GLN A 887 56.81 59.67 -36.89
N LEU A 888 57.24 58.63 -37.55
CA LEU A 888 56.63 57.26 -37.42
C LEU A 888 57.51 56.40 -36.55
N SER A 889 57.00 55.77 -35.56
CA SER A 889 57.77 54.93 -34.64
C SER A 889 57.17 53.50 -34.54
N LEU A 890 58.01 52.50 -34.73
CA LEU A 890 57.70 51.11 -34.58
C LEU A 890 57.60 50.78 -33.08
N HIS A 891 56.48 50.19 -32.68
CA HIS A 891 56.29 49.57 -31.37
C HIS A 891 56.21 48.08 -31.54
N PRO A 892 56.81 47.34 -30.63
CA PRO A 892 56.76 45.86 -30.64
C PRO A 892 55.35 45.33 -30.41
#